data_eb0a1a705f99fa37a2788c6f6000547f
#
_entry.id   eb0a1a705f99fa37a2788c6f6000547f
#
_cell.length_a   1.000
_cell.length_b   1.000
_cell.length_c   1.000
_cell.angle_alpha   90.00
_cell.angle_beta   90.00
_cell.angle_gamma   90.00
#
_symmetry.space_group_name_H-M   'P 1'
#
loop_
_entity.id
_entity.type
_entity.pdbx_description
1 polymer ?
#
loop_
_entity_poly.entity_id
_entity_poly.type
_entity_poly.pdbx_seq_one_letter_code
_entity_poly.pdbx_strand_id
1 'polypeptide(L)'
;MAKKSCEKHKNFNYYCEECQSLNQVSEARFNYSLLKKTRRYKKFLLLIAIIVVVVILLAVFWLWPSWFGNINLQSQLYDSKAGGLDYFDFFFLNFWSTNFLFNKTALIGAFIGSIIMSLPPERNLLTLIGTKLRFGKPSYWKSLIVWWTFGFILFYFLGLLLNANSGGFAWTLYLIENGEIQLSPNLIFDAFNVIFNANNTDYVTVYIYSNLIVPIVSFVFGIIIFRLILNIVKNVYLRRNDYLVIGNILVIIGLLCGLGFVFLPTLSLDGINVIQILGLIFGFFSFISLGVLIYLFGKAQYKKDIKNYIFSRSKQKKIIYVVVITVVFVISPLIISIGPLLNLNNSAVWTEQQWLKKYSREIEWTRACAGLDMFEERPIGNFTESSTTSDALMVSQIRQFDQNFAVQYLAASIGSTFEGLADSDIIYIDNKEYWVAPKTVRFSEITGDAVQTNTELYDHVEGFLAMDTFTGNLVNVTQEFNISENYPIFFGESESQRYLEQTLGYYEEGSLGAYDSDIILGTEWALGIPNNEFRYEGEPDGTLYGLEGFWKTLNIGLFAYAFQTEHQYLIHRNVRSRVENILLPQLRIDNDPYLVFNMNLGKMYYAVSVYTYINVGAYAQYPILRFLGVSLVDVLSGEMTFYKNPTLETSNDPTLPLWEIYLDKYTWQDTNLPANEWLKDQLRYPEDLFELQLEANYIYHVQNSVSWRRADDFHERPEDGDLFYIESDLGDGIEYVGLDLVEYKGLTATLLAGMYVIRHGDHFGEAIFYYTRDSGESLVGPTTARETYRSEATQDISLISGARHGNTLLYPLGGSIYYYVPTYSTAGSLQQLKLAGLVEAFNREVGYGENAQEAYNDLNLTGTVVPSNISLSYNFEMESTMTFPNDPAHFIIELQNLDNNFSAPGLQVKVNLSIYTSTVITNNLNLTYDLILPPYLYPKNFTYVDVPNTVTNFTVVDTPLYFGEGLVLNGFVNTTIGGIIIFYKWTLIVNGAIFYTSPENLISVY
;
A
#
# COMPACT_ATOMS: atom_id res chain seq x y z
N MET A 1 -21.38 -49.98 -3.43
CA MET A 1 -21.79 -51.39 -3.70
C MET A 1 -20.54 -52.24 -3.74
N ALA A 2 -20.46 -53.36 -3.00
CA ALA A 2 -19.33 -54.28 -3.11
C ALA A 2 -19.37 -54.99 -4.49
N LYS A 3 -18.19 -55.18 -5.13
CA LYS A 3 -18.08 -55.95 -6.36
C LYS A 3 -18.55 -57.35 -6.08
N LYS A 4 -19.50 -57.87 -6.86
CA LYS A 4 -20.00 -59.24 -6.65
C LYS A 4 -19.00 -60.25 -7.18
N SER A 5 -18.66 -61.19 -6.31
CA SER A 5 -17.87 -62.36 -6.71
C SER A 5 -18.77 -63.43 -7.31
N CYS A 6 -18.25 -64.24 -8.19
CA CYS A 6 -18.95 -65.41 -8.68
C CYS A 6 -18.77 -66.61 -7.73
N GLU A 7 -19.51 -67.72 -7.95
CA GLU A 7 -19.45 -68.90 -7.08
C GLU A 7 -18.07 -69.50 -6.94
N LYS A 8 -17.18 -69.22 -7.93
CA LYS A 8 -15.80 -69.68 -7.95
C LYS A 8 -14.79 -68.89 -7.17
N HIS A 9 -15.15 -67.65 -6.78
CA HIS A 9 -14.22 -66.72 -6.11
C HIS A 9 -14.86 -66.06 -4.93
N LYS A 10 -14.23 -66.13 -3.75
CA LYS A 10 -14.67 -65.44 -2.52
C LYS A 10 -14.65 -63.92 -2.67
N ASN A 11 -13.76 -63.39 -3.49
CA ASN A 11 -13.62 -61.98 -3.81
C ASN A 11 -13.76 -61.74 -5.31
N PHE A 12 -14.18 -60.54 -5.73
CA PHE A 12 -14.27 -60.17 -7.14
C PHE A 12 -12.91 -60.34 -7.85
N ASN A 13 -12.86 -61.16 -8.90
CA ASN A 13 -11.67 -61.37 -9.70
C ASN A 13 -11.80 -60.70 -11.07
N TYR A 14 -10.89 -59.83 -11.42
CA TYR A 14 -10.86 -59.11 -12.68
C TYR A 14 -10.61 -59.98 -13.91
N TYR A 15 -10.03 -61.16 -13.71
CA TYR A 15 -9.72 -62.11 -14.79
C TYR A 15 -10.78 -63.16 -14.98
N CYS A 16 -11.83 -63.14 -14.18
CA CYS A 16 -12.93 -64.10 -14.27
C CYS A 16 -14.11 -63.52 -15.04
N GLU A 17 -14.48 -64.17 -16.16
CA GLU A 17 -15.59 -63.72 -17.03
C GLU A 17 -16.93 -63.66 -16.28
N GLU A 18 -17.16 -64.63 -15.42
CA GLU A 18 -18.38 -64.75 -14.61
C GLU A 18 -18.47 -63.63 -13.53
N CYS A 19 -17.36 -63.27 -12.90
CA CYS A 19 -17.30 -62.10 -12.00
C CYS A 19 -17.54 -60.79 -12.74
N GLN A 20 -17.00 -60.65 -13.94
CA GLN A 20 -17.21 -59.46 -14.76
C GLN A 20 -18.65 -59.36 -15.28
N SER A 21 -19.26 -60.45 -15.70
CA SER A 21 -20.63 -60.47 -16.20
C SER A 21 -21.65 -60.18 -15.07
N LEU A 22 -21.44 -60.74 -13.86
CA LEU A 22 -22.24 -60.45 -12.69
C LEU A 22 -22.15 -58.94 -12.27
N ASN A 23 -20.95 -58.37 -12.45
CA ASN A 23 -20.76 -56.95 -12.14
C ASN A 23 -21.45 -56.04 -13.21
N GLN A 24 -21.40 -56.42 -14.48
CA GLN A 24 -22.12 -55.74 -15.57
C GLN A 24 -23.64 -55.83 -15.39
N VAL A 25 -24.14 -57.01 -14.99
CA VAL A 25 -25.58 -57.21 -14.68
C VAL A 25 -25.98 -56.38 -13.45
N SER A 26 -25.11 -56.28 -12.46
CA SER A 26 -25.38 -55.44 -11.27
C SER A 26 -25.37 -53.94 -11.57
N GLU A 27 -24.48 -53.52 -12.46
CA GLU A 27 -24.46 -52.15 -13.03
C GLU A 27 -25.71 -51.86 -13.84
N ALA A 28 -26.15 -52.80 -14.67
CA ALA A 28 -27.38 -52.67 -15.42
C ALA A 28 -28.64 -52.62 -14.53
N ARG A 29 -28.70 -53.43 -13.47
CA ARG A 29 -29.80 -53.37 -12.45
C ARG A 29 -29.79 -52.09 -11.64
N PHE A 30 -28.61 -51.61 -11.22
CA PHE A 30 -28.48 -50.32 -10.55
C PHE A 30 -28.89 -49.18 -11.44
N ASN A 31 -28.46 -49.22 -12.70
CA ASN A 31 -28.85 -48.25 -13.71
C ASN A 31 -30.36 -48.22 -13.95
N TYR A 32 -31.00 -49.42 -13.96
CA TYR A 32 -32.47 -49.53 -14.10
C TYR A 32 -33.23 -49.00 -12.87
N SER A 33 -32.73 -49.24 -11.64
CA SER A 33 -33.34 -48.71 -10.42
C SER A 33 -33.22 -47.18 -10.32
N LEU A 34 -32.10 -46.60 -10.76
CA LEU A 34 -31.90 -45.16 -10.83
C LEU A 34 -32.76 -44.51 -11.93
N LEU A 35 -32.90 -45.19 -13.06
CA LEU A 35 -33.80 -44.76 -14.13
C LEU A 35 -35.27 -44.73 -13.67
N LYS A 36 -35.70 -45.69 -12.84
CA LYS A 36 -37.08 -45.72 -12.29
C LYS A 36 -37.30 -44.58 -11.29
N LYS A 37 -36.27 -44.21 -10.49
CA LYS A 37 -36.29 -43.06 -9.56
C LYS A 37 -36.26 -41.72 -10.32
N THR A 38 -35.44 -41.58 -11.37
CA THR A 38 -35.33 -40.35 -12.16
C THR A 38 -36.53 -40.10 -13.00
N ARG A 39 -37.32 -41.14 -13.38
CA ARG A 39 -38.58 -40.95 -14.13
C ARG A 39 -39.65 -40.19 -13.32
N ARG A 40 -39.64 -40.33 -11.96
CA ARG A 40 -40.54 -39.56 -11.09
C ARG A 40 -40.17 -38.07 -11.01
N TYR A 41 -38.88 -37.68 -11.18
CA TYR A 41 -38.45 -36.28 -11.13
C TYR A 41 -38.24 -35.64 -12.47
N LYS A 42 -38.57 -36.32 -13.58
CA LYS A 42 -38.30 -35.78 -14.95
C LYS A 42 -39.09 -34.50 -15.24
N LYS A 43 -40.34 -34.44 -14.80
CA LYS A 43 -41.16 -33.20 -14.95
C LYS A 43 -40.63 -32.08 -14.04
N PHE A 44 -40.18 -32.41 -12.85
CA PHE A 44 -39.60 -31.44 -11.89
C PHE A 44 -38.23 -30.92 -12.36
N LEU A 45 -37.37 -31.79 -12.89
CA LEU A 45 -36.09 -31.36 -13.48
C LEU A 45 -36.29 -30.52 -14.76
N LEU A 46 -37.31 -30.84 -15.56
CA LEU A 46 -37.67 -30.03 -16.72
C LEU A 46 -38.20 -28.65 -16.29
N LEU A 47 -39.00 -28.61 -15.24
CA LEU A 47 -39.49 -27.33 -14.67
C LEU A 47 -38.35 -26.50 -14.11
N ILE A 48 -37.43 -27.11 -13.40
CA ILE A 48 -36.22 -26.42 -12.90
C ILE A 48 -35.37 -25.90 -14.08
N ALA A 49 -35.16 -26.72 -15.11
CA ALA A 49 -34.42 -26.29 -16.31
C ALA A 49 -35.10 -25.11 -17.02
N ILE A 50 -36.44 -25.12 -17.10
CA ILE A 50 -37.20 -24.00 -17.68
C ILE A 50 -37.06 -22.76 -16.79
N ILE A 51 -37.21 -22.90 -15.47
CA ILE A 51 -37.04 -21.80 -14.53
C ILE A 51 -35.62 -21.23 -14.60
N VAL A 52 -34.60 -22.06 -14.65
CA VAL A 52 -33.21 -21.62 -14.83
C VAL A 52 -33.03 -20.87 -16.17
N VAL A 53 -33.58 -21.38 -17.26
CA VAL A 53 -33.52 -20.69 -18.56
C VAL A 53 -34.25 -19.34 -18.49
N VAL A 54 -35.42 -19.30 -17.87
CA VAL A 54 -36.20 -18.06 -17.72
C VAL A 54 -35.45 -17.06 -16.84
N VAL A 55 -34.85 -17.52 -15.73
CA VAL A 55 -34.02 -16.68 -14.84
C VAL A 55 -32.80 -16.14 -15.59
N ILE A 56 -32.12 -16.99 -16.40
CA ILE A 56 -30.97 -16.55 -17.20
C ILE A 56 -31.42 -15.53 -18.25
N LEU A 57 -32.53 -15.77 -18.92
CA LEU A 57 -33.08 -14.84 -19.92
C LEU A 57 -33.46 -13.51 -19.28
N LEU A 58 -34.11 -13.53 -18.11
CA LEU A 58 -34.47 -12.32 -17.37
C LEU A 58 -33.20 -11.60 -16.89
N ALA A 59 -32.23 -12.32 -16.38
CA ALA A 59 -30.95 -11.73 -15.94
C ALA A 59 -30.23 -11.08 -17.14
N VAL A 60 -30.15 -11.74 -18.27
CA VAL A 60 -29.55 -11.19 -19.51
C VAL A 60 -30.34 -9.98 -20.01
N PHE A 61 -31.68 -10.03 -19.98
CA PHE A 61 -32.52 -8.95 -20.49
C PHE A 61 -32.53 -7.72 -19.54
N TRP A 62 -32.27 -7.92 -18.24
CA TRP A 62 -32.23 -6.85 -17.26
C TRP A 62 -30.81 -6.33 -17.06
N LEU A 63 -29.86 -7.23 -16.77
CA LEU A 63 -28.47 -6.83 -16.43
C LEU A 63 -27.70 -6.31 -17.63
N TRP A 64 -27.97 -6.84 -18.83
CA TRP A 64 -27.24 -6.47 -20.03
C TRP A 64 -27.39 -5.01 -20.45
N PRO A 65 -28.61 -4.47 -20.64
CA PRO A 65 -28.76 -3.07 -21.07
C PRO A 65 -28.29 -2.07 -20.03
N SER A 66 -28.60 -2.35 -18.76
CA SER A 66 -28.15 -1.51 -17.65
C SER A 66 -26.61 -1.43 -17.58
N TRP A 67 -25.97 -2.59 -17.68
CA TRP A 67 -24.53 -2.68 -17.62
C TRP A 67 -23.85 -2.10 -18.89
N PHE A 68 -24.38 -2.35 -20.06
CA PHE A 68 -23.91 -1.76 -21.32
C PHE A 68 -24.07 -0.23 -21.31
N GLY A 69 -25.19 0.27 -20.78
CA GLY A 69 -25.43 1.69 -20.57
C GLY A 69 -24.39 2.34 -19.65
N ASN A 70 -24.00 1.66 -18.56
CA ASN A 70 -22.94 2.18 -17.67
C ASN A 70 -21.59 2.30 -18.37
N ILE A 71 -21.17 1.28 -19.12
CA ILE A 71 -19.90 1.35 -19.89
C ILE A 71 -19.97 2.44 -20.96
N ASN A 72 -21.13 2.60 -21.60
CA ASN A 72 -21.34 3.65 -22.58
C ASN A 72 -21.16 5.04 -21.94
N LEU A 73 -21.80 5.29 -20.80
CA LEU A 73 -21.67 6.55 -20.07
C LEU A 73 -20.22 6.79 -19.57
N GLN A 74 -19.57 5.77 -19.03
CA GLN A 74 -18.17 5.87 -18.61
C GLN A 74 -17.23 6.20 -19.78
N SER A 75 -17.50 5.63 -20.97
CA SER A 75 -16.71 5.89 -22.16
C SER A 75 -16.93 7.30 -22.70
N GLN A 76 -18.18 7.81 -22.63
CA GLN A 76 -18.48 9.21 -22.95
C GLN A 76 -17.79 10.17 -21.97
N LEU A 77 -17.85 9.86 -20.69
CA LEU A 77 -17.15 10.64 -19.65
C LEU A 77 -15.64 10.66 -19.88
N TYR A 78 -15.02 9.51 -20.16
CA TYR A 78 -13.57 9.44 -20.42
C TYR A 78 -13.19 10.26 -21.67
N ASP A 79 -13.89 10.06 -22.78
CA ASP A 79 -13.63 10.74 -24.05
C ASP A 79 -13.77 12.28 -23.92
N SER A 80 -14.80 12.73 -23.20
CA SER A 80 -15.06 14.16 -23.01
C SER A 80 -14.12 14.84 -22.03
N LYS A 81 -13.65 14.13 -20.98
CA LYS A 81 -12.96 14.73 -19.82
C LYS A 81 -11.50 14.31 -19.65
N ALA A 82 -11.12 13.09 -20.02
CA ALA A 82 -9.77 12.57 -19.83
C ALA A 82 -8.88 12.65 -21.10
N GLY A 83 -9.45 12.39 -22.25
CA GLY A 83 -8.93 12.76 -23.57
C GLY A 83 -7.67 12.05 -24.08
N GLY A 84 -7.21 10.95 -23.48
CA GLY A 84 -5.99 10.24 -23.92
C GLY A 84 -6.26 9.06 -24.87
N LEU A 85 -7.38 8.38 -24.71
CA LEU A 85 -7.90 7.36 -25.62
C LEU A 85 -9.18 7.87 -26.25
N ASP A 86 -9.52 7.37 -27.44
CA ASP A 86 -10.81 7.68 -28.00
C ASP A 86 -11.94 6.87 -27.32
N TYR A 87 -13.19 7.30 -27.53
CA TYR A 87 -14.38 6.64 -26.99
C TYR A 87 -14.39 5.13 -27.22
N PHE A 88 -14.05 4.67 -28.45
CA PHE A 88 -14.14 3.26 -28.80
C PHE A 88 -13.05 2.43 -28.11
N ASP A 89 -11.85 2.96 -28.01
CA ASP A 89 -10.74 2.26 -27.36
C ASP A 89 -11.01 2.06 -25.87
N PHE A 90 -11.46 3.10 -25.16
CA PHE A 90 -11.85 2.99 -23.77
C PHE A 90 -13.08 2.10 -23.57
N PHE A 91 -14.11 2.22 -24.45
CA PHE A 91 -15.28 1.37 -24.43
C PHE A 91 -14.90 -0.11 -24.56
N PHE A 92 -14.10 -0.45 -25.56
CA PHE A 92 -13.70 -1.84 -25.77
C PHE A 92 -12.77 -2.36 -24.69
N LEU A 93 -11.91 -1.52 -24.14
CA LEU A 93 -11.10 -1.90 -22.99
C LEU A 93 -11.99 -2.31 -21.82
N ASN A 94 -12.93 -1.47 -21.40
CA ASN A 94 -13.88 -1.77 -20.33
C ASN A 94 -14.82 -2.93 -20.70
N PHE A 95 -15.34 -2.95 -21.93
CA PHE A 95 -16.21 -4.03 -22.39
C PHE A 95 -15.54 -5.40 -22.26
N TRP A 96 -14.27 -5.52 -22.64
CA TRP A 96 -13.54 -6.78 -22.58
C TRP A 96 -12.98 -7.12 -21.20
N SER A 97 -12.75 -6.15 -20.34
CA SER A 97 -12.17 -6.35 -19.00
C SER A 97 -13.21 -6.51 -17.90
N THR A 98 -14.25 -5.68 -17.88
CA THR A 98 -15.24 -5.63 -16.80
C THR A 98 -16.51 -6.42 -17.09
N ASN A 99 -16.79 -6.71 -18.36
CA ASN A 99 -18.02 -7.36 -18.76
C ASN A 99 -18.15 -8.79 -18.25
N PHE A 100 -19.26 -9.07 -17.58
CA PHE A 100 -19.61 -10.41 -17.14
C PHE A 100 -19.87 -11.39 -18.31
N LEU A 101 -20.42 -10.96 -19.42
CA LEU A 101 -20.81 -11.84 -20.56
C LEU A 101 -19.75 -11.96 -21.67
N PHE A 102 -18.89 -10.96 -21.81
CA PHE A 102 -17.90 -10.90 -22.90
C PHE A 102 -16.47 -10.66 -22.41
N ASN A 103 -16.21 -10.89 -21.13
CA ASN A 103 -14.87 -10.76 -20.60
C ASN A 103 -13.87 -11.59 -21.41
N LYS A 104 -12.87 -10.94 -22.00
CA LYS A 104 -11.89 -11.54 -22.89
C LYS A 104 -11.11 -12.67 -22.21
N THR A 105 -10.69 -12.45 -20.97
CA THR A 105 -9.99 -13.45 -20.17
C THR A 105 -10.86 -14.66 -19.91
N ALA A 106 -12.13 -14.45 -19.55
CA ALA A 106 -13.08 -15.52 -19.31
C ALA A 106 -13.43 -16.27 -20.59
N LEU A 107 -13.55 -15.60 -21.73
CA LEU A 107 -13.78 -16.23 -23.04
C LEU A 107 -12.61 -17.09 -23.50
N ILE A 108 -11.37 -16.59 -23.37
CA ILE A 108 -10.16 -17.36 -23.66
C ILE A 108 -10.10 -18.60 -22.75
N GLY A 109 -10.32 -18.41 -21.46
CA GLY A 109 -10.38 -19.51 -20.49
C GLY A 109 -11.46 -20.52 -20.79
N ALA A 110 -12.66 -20.08 -21.13
CA ALA A 110 -13.78 -20.94 -21.55
C ALA A 110 -13.45 -21.73 -22.80
N PHE A 111 -12.84 -21.09 -23.80
CA PHE A 111 -12.45 -21.75 -25.05
C PHE A 111 -11.38 -22.81 -24.82
N ILE A 112 -10.30 -22.50 -24.12
CA ILE A 112 -9.25 -23.45 -23.73
C ILE A 112 -9.86 -24.59 -22.90
N GLY A 113 -10.66 -24.26 -21.91
CA GLY A 113 -11.32 -25.23 -21.03
C GLY A 113 -12.26 -26.16 -21.79
N SER A 114 -13.04 -25.64 -22.74
CA SER A 114 -13.96 -26.42 -23.57
C SER A 114 -13.20 -27.42 -24.46
N ILE A 115 -12.08 -27.00 -25.05
CA ILE A 115 -11.21 -27.88 -25.85
C ILE A 115 -10.64 -29.01 -24.97
N ILE A 116 -10.01 -28.67 -23.86
CA ILE A 116 -9.39 -29.65 -22.97
C ILE A 116 -10.44 -30.62 -22.41
N MET A 117 -11.61 -30.14 -22.05
CA MET A 117 -12.69 -30.97 -21.50
C MET A 117 -13.38 -31.84 -22.55
N SER A 118 -13.40 -31.42 -23.80
CA SER A 118 -14.04 -32.17 -24.86
C SER A 118 -13.18 -33.32 -25.45
N LEU A 119 -11.85 -33.23 -25.37
CA LEU A 119 -10.90 -34.17 -25.94
C LEU A 119 -10.27 -35.12 -24.89
N PRO A 120 -10.20 -36.46 -25.13
CA PRO A 120 -11.00 -37.23 -26.08
C PRO A 120 -12.43 -37.40 -25.58
N PRO A 121 -13.42 -37.45 -26.46
CA PRO A 121 -14.84 -37.52 -26.11
C PRO A 121 -15.27 -38.93 -25.63
N GLU A 122 -14.45 -39.56 -24.81
CA GLU A 122 -14.78 -40.86 -24.24
C GLU A 122 -15.96 -40.75 -23.25
N ARG A 123 -16.58 -41.89 -22.87
CA ARG A 123 -17.72 -42.01 -21.96
C ARG A 123 -17.46 -41.38 -20.60
N ASN A 124 -17.68 -40.11 -20.50
CA ASN A 124 -17.44 -39.28 -19.31
C ASN A 124 -18.64 -39.30 -18.34
N LEU A 125 -18.46 -38.82 -17.12
CA LEU A 125 -19.50 -38.81 -16.10
C LEU A 125 -20.79 -38.13 -16.56
N LEU A 126 -20.70 -37.02 -17.28
CA LEU A 126 -21.87 -36.32 -17.86
C LEU A 126 -22.57 -37.10 -18.95
N THR A 127 -21.82 -37.83 -19.82
CA THR A 127 -22.46 -38.70 -20.80
C THR A 127 -23.17 -39.88 -20.13
N LEU A 128 -22.64 -40.38 -19.02
CA LEU A 128 -23.33 -41.36 -18.18
C LEU A 128 -24.61 -40.77 -17.56
N ILE A 129 -24.55 -39.55 -17.06
CA ILE A 129 -25.73 -38.85 -16.55
C ILE A 129 -26.73 -38.58 -17.67
N GLY A 130 -26.27 -38.11 -18.83
CA GLY A 130 -27.10 -37.86 -20.02
C GLY A 130 -27.77 -39.11 -20.59
N THR A 131 -27.07 -40.24 -20.63
CA THR A 131 -27.67 -41.55 -21.01
C THR A 131 -28.66 -42.05 -20.00
N LYS A 132 -28.43 -41.81 -18.71
CA LYS A 132 -29.40 -42.14 -17.64
C LYS A 132 -30.65 -41.25 -17.69
N LEU A 133 -30.55 -39.98 -18.13
CA LEU A 133 -31.66 -39.08 -18.35
C LEU A 133 -32.41 -39.32 -19.69
N ARG A 134 -32.04 -40.37 -20.45
CA ARG A 134 -32.68 -40.75 -21.74
C ARG A 134 -32.54 -39.71 -22.84
N PHE A 135 -31.46 -38.98 -22.96
CA PHE A 135 -31.14 -38.15 -24.11
C PHE A 135 -30.64 -38.99 -25.33
N GLY A 136 -30.91 -40.30 -25.34
CA GLY A 136 -30.50 -41.26 -26.38
C GLY A 136 -29.11 -41.83 -26.22
N LYS A 137 -28.77 -42.81 -27.09
CA LYS A 137 -27.37 -43.31 -27.10
C LYS A 137 -26.45 -42.19 -27.54
N PRO A 138 -25.38 -41.87 -26.78
CA PRO A 138 -24.49 -40.78 -27.11
C PRO A 138 -23.74 -41.13 -28.40
N SER A 139 -23.98 -40.38 -29.45
CA SER A 139 -23.05 -40.33 -30.57
C SER A 139 -21.82 -39.57 -30.16
N TYR A 140 -20.68 -39.79 -30.83
CA TYR A 140 -19.44 -39.06 -30.61
C TYR A 140 -19.67 -37.53 -30.54
N TRP A 141 -20.38 -37.00 -31.51
CA TRP A 141 -20.70 -35.58 -31.64
C TRP A 141 -21.59 -35.06 -30.52
N LYS A 142 -22.58 -35.81 -30.06
CA LYS A 142 -23.42 -35.39 -28.91
C LYS A 142 -22.61 -35.34 -27.61
N SER A 143 -21.72 -36.32 -27.45
CA SER A 143 -20.84 -36.32 -26.26
C SER A 143 -19.84 -35.17 -26.31
N LEU A 144 -19.29 -34.87 -27.46
CA LEU A 144 -18.38 -33.74 -27.68
C LEU A 144 -19.06 -32.42 -27.36
N ILE A 145 -20.24 -32.15 -27.92
CA ILE A 145 -20.99 -30.93 -27.71
C ILE A 145 -21.31 -30.72 -26.23
N VAL A 146 -21.83 -31.77 -25.56
CA VAL A 146 -22.16 -31.68 -24.10
C VAL A 146 -20.94 -31.32 -23.25
N TRP A 147 -19.78 -31.94 -23.55
CA TRP A 147 -18.56 -31.64 -22.82
C TRP A 147 -17.98 -30.28 -23.15
N TRP A 148 -18.07 -29.93 -24.43
CA TRP A 148 -17.65 -28.60 -24.87
C TRP A 148 -18.48 -27.50 -24.20
N THR A 149 -19.82 -27.63 -24.22
CA THR A 149 -20.73 -26.66 -23.60
C THR A 149 -20.52 -26.60 -22.07
N PHE A 150 -20.40 -27.75 -21.42
CA PHE A 150 -20.14 -27.80 -19.97
C PHE A 150 -18.79 -27.19 -19.62
N GLY A 151 -17.76 -27.53 -20.38
CA GLY A 151 -16.42 -26.95 -20.19
C GLY A 151 -16.44 -25.45 -20.42
N PHE A 152 -17.13 -24.99 -21.48
CA PHE A 152 -17.25 -23.58 -21.79
C PHE A 152 -17.90 -22.78 -20.63
N ILE A 153 -19.05 -23.22 -20.15
CA ILE A 153 -19.76 -22.54 -19.07
C ILE A 153 -18.93 -22.56 -17.78
N LEU A 154 -18.43 -23.72 -17.38
CA LEU A 154 -17.66 -23.85 -16.12
C LEU A 154 -16.40 -22.98 -16.12
N PHE A 155 -15.61 -23.04 -17.20
CA PHE A 155 -14.34 -22.33 -17.27
C PHE A 155 -14.51 -20.88 -17.62
N TYR A 156 -15.64 -20.49 -18.16
CA TYR A 156 -16.04 -19.09 -18.26
C TYR A 156 -16.18 -18.46 -16.86
N PHE A 157 -16.94 -19.08 -15.96
CA PHE A 157 -17.09 -18.59 -14.60
C PHE A 157 -15.78 -18.61 -13.81
N LEU A 158 -14.97 -19.66 -13.98
CA LEU A 158 -13.65 -19.69 -13.35
C LEU A 158 -12.69 -18.62 -13.92
N GLY A 159 -12.78 -18.31 -15.19
CA GLY A 159 -12.05 -17.22 -15.83
C GLY A 159 -12.44 -15.85 -15.30
N LEU A 160 -13.74 -15.63 -15.04
CA LEU A 160 -14.21 -14.40 -14.38
C LEU A 160 -13.63 -14.25 -12.97
N LEU A 161 -13.62 -15.33 -12.20
CA LEU A 161 -13.02 -15.30 -10.85
C LEU A 161 -11.52 -15.02 -10.87
N LEU A 162 -10.81 -15.51 -11.87
CA LEU A 162 -9.39 -15.22 -12.06
C LEU A 162 -9.17 -13.74 -12.44
N ASN A 163 -10.02 -13.21 -13.29
CA ASN A 163 -9.93 -11.80 -13.69
C ASN A 163 -10.21 -10.83 -12.53
N ALA A 164 -11.18 -11.17 -11.67
CA ALA A 164 -11.47 -10.38 -10.48
C ALA A 164 -10.30 -10.30 -9.49
N ASN A 165 -9.45 -11.36 -9.46
CA ASN A 165 -8.29 -11.42 -8.56
C ASN A 165 -6.98 -10.92 -9.20
N SER A 166 -6.95 -10.68 -10.51
CA SER A 166 -5.75 -10.29 -11.25
C SER A 166 -6.07 -9.31 -12.37
N GLY A 167 -6.46 -8.08 -12.02
CA GLY A 167 -6.69 -6.99 -12.99
C GLY A 167 -5.51 -6.79 -13.97
N GLY A 168 -4.31 -7.21 -13.57
CA GLY A 168 -3.10 -7.19 -14.39
C GLY A 168 -3.15 -8.04 -15.65
N PHE A 169 -3.87 -9.18 -15.68
CA PHE A 169 -3.86 -10.08 -16.85
C PHE A 169 -4.53 -9.46 -18.10
N ALA A 170 -5.73 -8.92 -17.94
CA ALA A 170 -6.46 -8.29 -19.05
C ALA A 170 -5.75 -7.05 -19.56
N TRP A 171 -5.19 -6.25 -18.65
CA TRP A 171 -4.41 -5.07 -18.97
C TRP A 171 -3.10 -5.44 -19.68
N THR A 172 -2.36 -6.44 -19.20
CA THR A 172 -1.15 -6.92 -19.88
C THR A 172 -1.43 -7.39 -21.30
N LEU A 173 -2.56 -8.09 -21.53
CA LEU A 173 -2.97 -8.46 -22.89
C LEU A 173 -3.26 -7.24 -23.76
N TYR A 174 -3.93 -6.23 -23.23
CA TYR A 174 -4.20 -4.98 -23.94
C TYR A 174 -2.89 -4.27 -24.33
N LEU A 175 -1.93 -4.13 -23.41
CA LEU A 175 -0.65 -3.51 -23.68
C LEU A 175 0.16 -4.24 -24.77
N ILE A 176 0.10 -5.57 -24.78
CA ILE A 176 0.76 -6.38 -25.80
C ILE A 176 0.08 -6.22 -27.17
N GLU A 177 -1.26 -6.21 -27.20
CA GLU A 177 -2.02 -6.05 -28.45
C GLU A 177 -1.78 -4.69 -29.11
N ASN A 178 -1.66 -3.64 -28.31
CA ASN A 178 -1.38 -2.28 -28.78
C ASN A 178 0.10 -2.00 -29.05
N GLY A 179 0.99 -2.97 -28.77
CA GLY A 179 2.42 -2.84 -29.02
C GLY A 179 3.18 -1.96 -28.01
N GLU A 180 2.50 -1.57 -26.92
CA GLU A 180 3.10 -0.80 -25.82
C GLU A 180 4.17 -1.63 -25.09
N ILE A 181 3.88 -2.91 -24.89
CA ILE A 181 4.86 -3.88 -24.40
C ILE A 181 5.19 -4.87 -25.52
N GLN A 182 6.45 -4.89 -25.95
CA GLN A 182 6.90 -5.83 -26.96
C GLN A 182 7.20 -7.18 -26.33
N LEU A 183 6.52 -8.21 -26.81
CA LEU A 183 6.90 -9.58 -26.48
C LEU A 183 8.24 -9.91 -27.16
N SER A 184 9.25 -10.19 -26.37
CA SER A 184 10.50 -10.73 -26.89
C SER A 184 10.23 -11.98 -27.74
N PRO A 185 10.85 -12.13 -28.94
CA PRO A 185 10.77 -13.38 -29.70
C PRO A 185 11.25 -14.60 -28.89
N ASN A 186 12.04 -14.35 -27.86
CA ASN A 186 12.59 -15.35 -26.95
C ASN A 186 11.83 -15.45 -25.64
N LEU A 187 10.60 -14.94 -25.56
CA LEU A 187 9.80 -14.88 -24.32
C LEU A 187 9.86 -16.17 -23.47
N ILE A 188 9.86 -17.34 -24.12
CA ILE A 188 9.98 -18.62 -23.42
C ILE A 188 11.34 -18.76 -22.74
N PHE A 189 12.42 -18.33 -23.40
CA PHE A 189 13.78 -18.35 -22.82
C PHE A 189 13.92 -17.30 -21.73
N ASP A 190 13.33 -16.13 -21.90
CA ASP A 190 13.34 -15.06 -20.92
C ASP A 190 12.52 -15.46 -19.69
N ALA A 191 11.37 -16.12 -19.88
CA ALA A 191 10.61 -16.73 -18.80
C ALA A 191 11.41 -17.80 -18.05
N PHE A 192 12.21 -18.61 -18.76
CA PHE A 192 13.14 -19.53 -18.11
C PHE A 192 14.25 -18.80 -17.36
N ASN A 193 14.75 -17.68 -17.87
CA ASN A 193 15.71 -16.84 -17.18
C ASN A 193 15.14 -16.29 -15.86
N VAL A 194 13.88 -15.88 -15.83
CA VAL A 194 13.20 -15.49 -14.58
C VAL A 194 13.29 -16.62 -13.54
N ILE A 195 13.10 -17.89 -13.96
CA ILE A 195 13.15 -19.03 -13.05
C ILE A 195 14.58 -19.33 -12.58
N PHE A 196 15.57 -19.23 -13.45
CA PHE A 196 16.92 -19.71 -13.17
C PHE A 196 17.92 -18.61 -12.83
N ASN A 197 17.69 -17.39 -13.28
CA ASN A 197 18.64 -16.29 -13.16
C ASN A 197 17.93 -14.93 -12.99
N ALA A 198 17.13 -14.83 -11.94
CA ALA A 198 16.35 -13.64 -11.67
C ALA A 198 17.20 -12.38 -11.42
N ASN A 199 18.52 -12.51 -11.13
CA ASN A 199 19.43 -11.36 -10.92
C ASN A 199 19.67 -10.50 -12.18
N ASN A 200 19.42 -11.03 -13.35
CA ASN A 200 19.67 -10.33 -14.63
C ASN A 200 18.39 -10.15 -15.45
N THR A 201 17.24 -10.23 -14.81
CA THR A 201 15.94 -10.04 -15.47
C THR A 201 15.45 -8.60 -15.23
N ASP A 202 14.91 -7.99 -16.26
CA ASP A 202 14.27 -6.68 -16.18
C ASP A 202 12.85 -6.75 -15.58
N TYR A 203 12.35 -5.63 -15.10
CA TYR A 203 11.04 -5.51 -14.47
C TYR A 203 9.90 -5.88 -15.43
N VAL A 204 10.03 -5.55 -16.72
CA VAL A 204 9.03 -5.86 -17.74
C VAL A 204 8.87 -7.37 -17.91
N THR A 205 9.99 -8.10 -18.00
CA THR A 205 9.99 -9.56 -18.15
C THR A 205 9.34 -10.23 -16.91
N VAL A 206 9.66 -9.78 -15.72
CA VAL A 206 9.05 -10.31 -14.49
C VAL A 206 7.56 -9.96 -14.41
N TYR A 207 7.19 -8.76 -14.81
CA TYR A 207 5.79 -8.35 -14.88
C TYR A 207 4.98 -9.24 -15.84
N ILE A 208 5.48 -9.48 -17.06
CA ILE A 208 4.85 -10.40 -18.04
C ILE A 208 4.79 -11.83 -17.48
N TYR A 209 5.86 -12.29 -16.85
CA TYR A 209 5.89 -13.61 -16.25
C TYR A 209 4.80 -13.77 -15.18
N SER A 210 4.70 -12.82 -14.27
CA SER A 210 3.76 -12.88 -13.14
C SER A 210 2.31 -12.67 -13.57
N ASN A 211 2.04 -11.72 -14.47
CA ASN A 211 0.68 -11.35 -14.86
C ASN A 211 0.14 -12.10 -16.07
N LEU A 212 0.98 -12.70 -16.90
CA LEU A 212 0.55 -13.45 -18.10
C LEU A 212 0.88 -14.93 -18.03
N ILE A 213 2.17 -15.30 -17.86
CA ILE A 213 2.61 -16.69 -17.97
C ILE A 213 2.09 -17.54 -16.80
N VAL A 214 2.28 -17.09 -15.57
CA VAL A 214 1.84 -17.82 -14.37
C VAL A 214 0.32 -18.05 -14.36
N PRO A 215 -0.55 -17.07 -14.62
CA PRO A 215 -1.99 -17.29 -14.71
C PRO A 215 -2.39 -18.27 -15.80
N ILE A 216 -1.84 -18.15 -17.02
CA ILE A 216 -2.16 -19.08 -18.15
C ILE A 216 -1.80 -20.52 -17.80
N VAL A 217 -0.57 -20.75 -17.33
CA VAL A 217 -0.09 -22.10 -17.02
C VAL A 217 -0.89 -22.69 -15.85
N SER A 218 -1.14 -21.90 -14.81
CA SER A 218 -1.94 -22.31 -13.66
C SER A 218 -3.36 -22.67 -14.05
N PHE A 219 -3.96 -21.88 -14.92
CA PHE A 219 -5.30 -22.14 -15.42
C PHE A 219 -5.38 -23.42 -16.25
N VAL A 220 -4.44 -23.62 -17.20
CA VAL A 220 -4.37 -24.85 -18.02
C VAL A 220 -4.17 -26.09 -17.16
N PHE A 221 -3.25 -26.05 -16.21
CA PHE A 221 -3.02 -27.17 -15.29
C PHE A 221 -4.23 -27.42 -14.40
N GLY A 222 -4.86 -26.36 -13.90
CA GLY A 222 -6.10 -26.42 -13.13
C GLY A 222 -7.22 -27.14 -13.88
N ILE A 223 -7.42 -26.81 -15.16
CA ILE A 223 -8.40 -27.48 -16.04
C ILE A 223 -8.09 -28.99 -16.19
N ILE A 224 -6.82 -29.31 -16.43
CA ILE A 224 -6.40 -30.72 -16.61
C ILE A 224 -6.60 -31.47 -15.29
N ILE A 225 -6.20 -30.91 -14.15
CA ILE A 225 -6.39 -31.50 -12.82
C ILE A 225 -7.88 -31.73 -12.55
N PHE A 226 -8.73 -30.74 -12.80
CA PHE A 226 -10.18 -30.84 -12.62
C PHE A 226 -10.76 -32.00 -13.47
N ARG A 227 -10.33 -32.11 -14.71
CA ARG A 227 -10.74 -33.21 -15.59
C ARG A 227 -10.30 -34.59 -15.05
N LEU A 228 -9.10 -34.68 -14.52
CA LEU A 228 -8.58 -35.90 -13.91
C LEU A 228 -9.37 -36.28 -12.65
N ILE A 229 -9.75 -35.32 -11.83
CA ILE A 229 -10.63 -35.50 -10.67
C ILE A 229 -11.99 -36.05 -11.11
N LEU A 230 -12.59 -35.48 -12.16
CA LEU A 230 -13.84 -36.05 -12.73
C LEU A 230 -13.68 -37.48 -13.23
N ASN A 231 -12.53 -37.81 -13.82
CA ASN A 231 -12.19 -39.19 -14.21
C ASN A 231 -12.04 -40.12 -13.00
N ILE A 232 -11.42 -39.67 -11.92
CA ILE A 232 -11.32 -40.43 -10.66
C ILE A 232 -12.71 -40.71 -10.10
N VAL A 233 -13.55 -39.66 -9.95
CA VAL A 233 -14.93 -39.78 -9.46
C VAL A 233 -15.72 -40.79 -10.31
N LYS A 234 -15.59 -40.69 -11.64
CA LYS A 234 -16.21 -41.65 -12.58
C LYS A 234 -15.74 -43.07 -12.36
N ASN A 235 -14.41 -43.31 -12.26
CA ASN A 235 -13.86 -44.64 -12.11
C ASN A 235 -14.24 -45.24 -10.74
N VAL A 236 -14.26 -44.45 -9.67
CA VAL A 236 -14.72 -44.86 -8.35
C VAL A 236 -16.23 -45.17 -8.37
N TYR A 237 -17.04 -44.32 -8.97
CA TYR A 237 -18.49 -44.50 -9.07
C TYR A 237 -18.86 -45.76 -9.87
N LEU A 238 -18.15 -46.06 -11.00
CA LEU A 238 -18.37 -47.24 -11.82
C LEU A 238 -17.66 -48.47 -11.29
N ARG A 239 -16.98 -48.35 -10.12
CA ARG A 239 -16.19 -49.43 -9.53
C ARG A 239 -15.25 -50.13 -10.54
N ARG A 240 -14.60 -49.29 -11.35
CA ARG A 240 -13.58 -49.74 -12.29
C ARG A 240 -12.29 -50.12 -11.56
N ASN A 241 -11.35 -50.67 -12.32
CA ASN A 241 -10.05 -51.06 -11.81
C ASN A 241 -9.33 -49.94 -11.05
N ASP A 242 -8.80 -50.25 -9.87
CA ASP A 242 -8.11 -49.33 -8.98
C ASP A 242 -6.88 -48.68 -9.65
N TYR A 243 -6.23 -49.42 -10.58
CA TYR A 243 -5.14 -48.84 -11.38
C TYR A 243 -5.53 -47.59 -12.20
N LEU A 244 -6.79 -47.49 -12.64
CA LEU A 244 -7.27 -46.28 -13.33
C LEU A 244 -7.37 -45.06 -12.38
N VAL A 245 -7.67 -45.29 -11.12
CA VAL A 245 -7.74 -44.28 -10.09
C VAL A 245 -6.33 -43.83 -9.71
N ILE A 246 -5.46 -44.81 -9.38
CA ILE A 246 -4.06 -44.53 -9.00
C ILE A 246 -3.32 -43.81 -10.14
N GLY A 247 -3.49 -44.24 -11.40
CA GLY A 247 -2.88 -43.57 -12.54
C GLY A 247 -3.27 -42.10 -12.66
N ASN A 248 -4.55 -41.78 -12.49
CA ASN A 248 -4.99 -40.37 -12.51
C ASN A 248 -4.45 -39.54 -11.31
N ILE A 249 -4.36 -40.16 -10.11
CA ILE A 249 -3.80 -39.49 -8.93
C ILE A 249 -2.32 -39.13 -9.16
N LEU A 250 -1.55 -40.09 -9.71
CA LEU A 250 -0.14 -39.83 -9.99
C LEU A 250 0.06 -38.75 -11.05
N VAL A 251 -0.80 -38.70 -12.09
CA VAL A 251 -0.75 -37.62 -13.07
C VAL A 251 -1.05 -36.26 -12.38
N ILE A 252 -2.01 -36.21 -11.45
CA ILE A 252 -2.30 -34.98 -10.69
C ILE A 252 -1.09 -34.55 -9.87
N ILE A 253 -0.42 -35.49 -9.18
CA ILE A 253 0.79 -35.17 -8.41
C ILE A 253 1.89 -34.63 -9.34
N GLY A 254 2.07 -35.23 -10.53
CA GLY A 254 3.02 -34.71 -11.52
C GLY A 254 2.66 -33.26 -11.95
N LEU A 255 1.39 -32.98 -12.23
CA LEU A 255 0.95 -31.63 -12.59
C LEU A 255 1.16 -30.64 -11.44
N LEU A 256 0.97 -31.04 -10.18
CA LEU A 256 1.27 -30.20 -9.02
C LEU A 256 2.79 -29.92 -8.92
N CYS A 257 3.65 -30.88 -9.25
CA CYS A 257 5.09 -30.59 -9.35
C CYS A 257 5.40 -29.57 -10.47
N GLY A 258 4.69 -29.67 -11.60
CA GLY A 258 4.82 -28.69 -12.70
C GLY A 258 4.35 -27.30 -12.30
N LEU A 259 3.23 -27.19 -11.57
CA LEU A 259 2.79 -25.93 -10.97
C LEU A 259 3.83 -25.40 -9.98
N GLY A 260 4.34 -26.25 -9.09
CA GLY A 260 5.41 -25.88 -8.18
C GLY A 260 6.62 -25.30 -8.90
N PHE A 261 7.01 -25.86 -10.04
CA PHE A 261 8.09 -25.32 -10.87
C PHE A 261 7.78 -23.93 -11.42
N VAL A 262 6.54 -23.67 -11.87
CA VAL A 262 6.13 -22.36 -12.38
C VAL A 262 6.03 -21.32 -11.25
N PHE A 263 5.61 -21.74 -10.07
CA PHE A 263 5.56 -20.87 -8.89
C PHE A 263 6.90 -20.72 -8.14
N LEU A 264 7.95 -21.40 -8.59
CA LEU A 264 9.26 -21.34 -7.97
C LEU A 264 9.78 -19.94 -7.73
N PRO A 265 9.76 -19.02 -8.71
CA PRO A 265 10.19 -17.64 -8.50
C PRO A 265 9.40 -16.89 -7.43
N THR A 266 8.15 -17.28 -7.21
CA THR A 266 7.26 -16.66 -6.22
C THR A 266 7.41 -17.26 -4.83
N LEU A 267 7.91 -18.51 -4.72
CA LEU A 267 8.00 -19.23 -3.45
C LEU A 267 9.36 -19.06 -2.76
N SER A 268 10.43 -18.91 -3.51
CA SER A 268 11.76 -18.77 -2.91
C SER A 268 12.74 -18.14 -3.91
N LEU A 269 12.79 -16.86 -3.91
CA LEU A 269 13.79 -16.06 -4.60
C LEU A 269 15.20 -16.55 -4.22
N ASP A 270 16.00 -17.00 -5.19
CA ASP A 270 17.42 -17.41 -5.04
C ASP A 270 17.77 -18.42 -3.93
N GLY A 271 16.82 -18.81 -3.08
CA GLY A 271 17.03 -19.83 -2.05
C GLY A 271 17.00 -21.25 -2.57
N ILE A 272 16.66 -21.45 -3.84
CA ILE A 272 16.51 -22.77 -4.45
C ILE A 272 17.82 -23.19 -5.10
N ASN A 273 18.30 -24.38 -4.73
CA ASN A 273 19.43 -24.96 -5.42
C ASN A 273 18.97 -25.74 -6.67
N VAL A 274 19.92 -25.98 -7.58
CA VAL A 274 19.69 -26.72 -8.84
C VAL A 274 19.06 -28.09 -8.60
N ILE A 275 19.36 -28.74 -7.48
CA ILE A 275 18.83 -30.07 -7.14
C ILE A 275 17.32 -30.02 -6.89
N GLN A 276 16.83 -28.96 -6.23
CA GLN A 276 15.40 -28.74 -5.99
C GLN A 276 14.64 -28.46 -7.29
N ILE A 277 15.22 -27.65 -8.18
CA ILE A 277 14.68 -27.37 -9.52
C ILE A 277 14.59 -28.67 -10.32
N LEU A 278 15.68 -29.42 -10.40
CA LEU A 278 15.70 -30.71 -11.08
C LEU A 278 14.71 -31.68 -10.47
N GLY A 279 14.56 -31.66 -9.14
CA GLY A 279 13.57 -32.46 -8.43
C GLY A 279 12.14 -32.21 -8.88
N LEU A 280 11.73 -30.93 -9.05
CA LEU A 280 10.41 -30.57 -9.56
C LEU A 280 10.23 -30.99 -11.02
N ILE A 281 11.24 -30.79 -11.86
CA ILE A 281 11.20 -31.17 -13.27
C ILE A 281 11.11 -32.70 -13.39
N PHE A 282 11.96 -33.43 -12.68
CA PHE A 282 11.92 -34.91 -12.66
C PHE A 282 10.62 -35.40 -12.03
N GLY A 283 10.12 -34.76 -10.97
CA GLY A 283 8.83 -35.08 -10.37
C GLY A 283 7.69 -34.94 -11.38
N PHE A 284 7.64 -33.85 -12.11
CA PHE A 284 6.65 -33.61 -13.15
C PHE A 284 6.66 -34.76 -14.20
N PHE A 285 7.79 -34.99 -14.82
CA PHE A 285 7.89 -36.03 -15.85
C PHE A 285 7.69 -37.44 -15.29
N SER A 286 8.21 -37.76 -14.11
CA SER A 286 8.14 -39.05 -13.48
C SER A 286 6.72 -39.45 -13.11
N PHE A 287 6.04 -38.62 -12.37
CA PHE A 287 4.68 -38.88 -11.93
C PHE A 287 3.68 -38.91 -13.08
N ILE A 288 3.85 -38.07 -14.12
CA ILE A 288 3.02 -38.12 -15.31
C ILE A 288 3.27 -39.44 -16.07
N SER A 289 4.54 -39.78 -16.34
CA SER A 289 4.89 -41.02 -17.09
C SER A 289 4.40 -42.26 -16.36
N LEU A 290 4.67 -42.36 -15.07
CA LEU A 290 4.22 -43.48 -14.25
C LEU A 290 2.70 -43.56 -14.17
N GLY A 291 2.04 -42.41 -13.97
CA GLY A 291 0.59 -42.29 -13.91
C GLY A 291 -0.08 -42.74 -15.22
N VAL A 292 0.45 -42.26 -16.35
CA VAL A 292 -0.03 -42.68 -17.68
C VAL A 292 0.19 -44.18 -17.94
N LEU A 293 1.37 -44.73 -17.59
CA LEU A 293 1.64 -46.15 -17.70
C LEU A 293 0.67 -47.00 -16.88
N ILE A 294 0.46 -46.65 -15.61
CA ILE A 294 -0.49 -47.35 -14.71
C ILE A 294 -1.92 -47.22 -15.22
N TYR A 295 -2.30 -46.02 -15.72
CA TYR A 295 -3.61 -45.81 -16.31
C TYR A 295 -3.82 -46.65 -17.57
N LEU A 296 -2.85 -46.73 -18.50
CA LEU A 296 -2.90 -47.54 -19.69
C LEU A 296 -2.94 -49.05 -19.36
N PHE A 297 -2.19 -49.48 -18.36
CA PHE A 297 -2.22 -50.84 -17.85
C PHE A 297 -3.61 -51.20 -17.28
N GLY A 298 -4.19 -50.30 -16.43
CA GLY A 298 -5.55 -50.46 -15.92
C GLY A 298 -6.61 -50.51 -17.04
N LYS A 299 -6.44 -49.67 -18.09
CA LYS A 299 -7.34 -49.63 -19.26
C LYS A 299 -7.24 -50.91 -20.06
N ALA A 300 -6.04 -51.46 -20.23
CA ALA A 300 -5.81 -52.70 -20.93
C ALA A 300 -6.41 -53.90 -20.17
N GLN A 301 -6.24 -53.97 -18.84
CA GLN A 301 -6.87 -55.01 -18.01
C GLN A 301 -8.41 -54.98 -18.10
N TYR A 302 -9.00 -53.79 -18.22
CA TYR A 302 -10.44 -53.64 -18.31
C TYR A 302 -11.02 -54.16 -19.64
N LYS A 303 -10.23 -54.21 -20.74
CA LYS A 303 -10.70 -54.60 -22.09
C LYS A 303 -10.58 -56.06 -22.45
N LYS A 304 -10.32 -56.97 -21.55
CA LYS A 304 -10.12 -58.44 -21.84
C LYS A 304 -8.93 -58.79 -22.75
N ASP A 305 -8.36 -57.83 -23.47
CA ASP A 305 -7.32 -58.07 -24.47
C ASP A 305 -5.92 -58.33 -23.90
N ILE A 306 -5.77 -58.23 -22.61
CA ILE A 306 -4.47 -58.33 -21.92
C ILE A 306 -3.92 -59.76 -21.97
N LYS A 307 -4.77 -60.76 -21.92
CA LYS A 307 -4.30 -62.15 -21.90
C LYS A 307 -3.40 -62.48 -23.12
N ASN A 308 -3.77 -61.94 -24.28
CA ASN A 308 -2.99 -62.09 -25.51
C ASN A 308 -1.83 -61.05 -25.63
N TYR A 309 -1.90 -59.90 -24.93
CA TYR A 309 -0.86 -58.87 -25.00
C TYR A 309 0.32 -59.11 -24.08
N ILE A 310 0.06 -59.58 -22.87
CA ILE A 310 1.11 -59.81 -21.84
C ILE A 310 1.84 -61.14 -22.06
N PHE A 311 1.20 -62.18 -22.63
CA PHE A 311 1.78 -63.51 -22.81
C PHE A 311 2.59 -63.66 -24.08
N SER A 312 2.70 -62.66 -24.99
CA SER A 312 3.65 -62.74 -26.09
C SER A 312 5.07 -62.46 -25.59
N ARG A 313 6.01 -63.39 -25.73
CA ARG A 313 7.39 -63.23 -25.21
C ARG A 313 8.16 -62.05 -25.71
N SER A 314 7.81 -61.49 -26.86
CA SER A 314 8.38 -60.27 -27.42
C SER A 314 7.82 -59.00 -26.77
N LYS A 315 6.56 -58.98 -26.35
CA LYS A 315 5.90 -57.83 -25.70
C LYS A 315 6.22 -57.72 -24.21
N GLN A 316 6.42 -58.86 -23.54
CA GLN A 316 6.91 -58.91 -22.16
C GLN A 316 8.28 -58.22 -22.03
N LYS A 317 9.20 -58.51 -22.96
CA LYS A 317 10.52 -57.85 -22.96
C LYS A 317 10.39 -56.34 -23.14
N LYS A 318 9.49 -55.84 -24.03
CA LYS A 318 9.26 -54.41 -24.21
C LYS A 318 8.68 -53.75 -22.95
N ILE A 319 7.73 -54.40 -22.29
CA ILE A 319 7.15 -53.88 -21.02
C ILE A 319 8.20 -53.87 -19.92
N ILE A 320 9.02 -54.92 -19.81
CA ILE A 320 10.11 -54.96 -18.83
C ILE A 320 11.14 -53.85 -19.12
N TYR A 321 11.51 -53.60 -20.36
CA TYR A 321 12.41 -52.51 -20.72
C TYR A 321 11.80 -51.15 -20.37
N VAL A 322 10.52 -50.92 -20.67
CA VAL A 322 9.83 -49.66 -20.29
C VAL A 322 9.78 -49.49 -18.78
N VAL A 323 9.46 -50.56 -18.03
CA VAL A 323 9.43 -50.52 -16.56
C VAL A 323 10.83 -50.24 -15.99
N VAL A 324 11.87 -50.94 -16.51
CA VAL A 324 13.26 -50.72 -16.05
C VAL A 324 13.72 -49.31 -16.38
N ILE A 325 13.46 -48.81 -17.60
CA ILE A 325 13.77 -47.43 -17.98
C ILE A 325 13.03 -46.45 -17.06
N THR A 326 11.73 -46.67 -16.79
CA THR A 326 10.94 -45.83 -15.90
C THR A 326 11.48 -45.86 -14.46
N VAL A 327 11.87 -47.02 -13.94
CA VAL A 327 12.43 -47.14 -12.59
C VAL A 327 13.80 -46.45 -12.50
N VAL A 328 14.67 -46.70 -13.47
CA VAL A 328 16.04 -46.17 -13.42
C VAL A 328 16.10 -44.69 -13.73
N PHE A 329 15.44 -44.23 -14.79
CA PHE A 329 15.56 -42.84 -15.26
C PHE A 329 14.50 -41.89 -14.71
N VAL A 330 13.46 -42.41 -14.07
CA VAL A 330 12.31 -41.63 -13.61
C VAL A 330 12.14 -41.72 -12.10
N ILE A 331 12.10 -42.92 -11.54
CA ILE A 331 11.86 -43.14 -10.11
C ILE A 331 13.12 -42.88 -9.28
N SER A 332 14.32 -43.27 -9.75
CA SER A 332 15.56 -43.04 -9.01
C SER A 332 15.86 -41.54 -8.80
N PRO A 333 15.81 -40.67 -9.85
CA PRO A 333 15.99 -39.24 -9.67
C PRO A 333 14.93 -38.62 -8.76
N LEU A 334 13.69 -39.12 -8.85
CA LEU A 334 12.61 -38.65 -7.98
C LEU A 334 12.88 -38.94 -6.50
N ILE A 335 13.32 -40.17 -6.17
CA ILE A 335 13.64 -40.55 -4.78
C ILE A 335 14.77 -39.68 -4.24
N ILE A 336 15.80 -39.41 -5.06
CA ILE A 336 16.92 -38.54 -4.67
C ILE A 336 16.44 -37.10 -4.43
N SER A 337 15.43 -36.66 -5.16
CA SER A 337 14.90 -35.29 -5.10
C SER A 337 13.84 -35.10 -4.01
N ILE A 338 13.30 -36.17 -3.41
CA ILE A 338 12.22 -36.04 -2.39
C ILE A 338 12.67 -35.23 -1.18
N GLY A 339 13.86 -35.45 -0.66
CA GLY A 339 14.41 -34.71 0.48
C GLY A 339 14.48 -33.20 0.20
N PRO A 340 15.17 -32.79 -0.87
CA PRO A 340 15.18 -31.36 -1.27
C PRO A 340 13.80 -30.77 -1.55
N LEU A 341 12.88 -31.54 -2.18
CA LEU A 341 11.52 -31.07 -2.48
C LEU A 341 10.69 -30.83 -1.22
N LEU A 342 10.78 -31.71 -0.23
CA LEU A 342 10.08 -31.57 1.04
C LEU A 342 10.58 -30.36 1.84
N ASN A 343 11.81 -29.93 1.59
CA ASN A 343 12.46 -28.83 2.27
C ASN A 343 12.46 -27.51 1.45
N LEU A 344 11.69 -27.43 0.37
CA LEU A 344 11.63 -26.28 -0.53
C LEU A 344 11.36 -24.98 0.21
N ASN A 345 10.45 -25.00 1.18
CA ASN A 345 10.08 -23.84 2.00
C ASN A 345 10.59 -23.93 3.44
N ASN A 346 11.47 -24.87 3.74
CA ASN A 346 12.00 -24.99 5.10
C ASN A 346 13.22 -24.10 5.27
N SER A 347 12.99 -22.92 5.80
CA SER A 347 14.00 -21.90 6.05
C SER A 347 15.16 -22.39 6.93
N ALA A 348 14.93 -23.39 7.79
CA ALA A 348 15.97 -23.95 8.65
C ALA A 348 17.07 -24.71 7.89
N VAL A 349 16.83 -25.06 6.62
CA VAL A 349 17.79 -25.82 5.77
C VAL A 349 18.60 -24.90 4.86
N TRP A 350 18.25 -23.64 4.78
CA TRP A 350 18.96 -22.71 3.93
C TRP A 350 20.29 -22.29 4.54
N THR A 351 21.32 -22.23 3.68
CA THR A 351 22.62 -21.67 4.10
C THR A 351 22.51 -20.16 4.30
N GLU A 352 23.43 -19.60 5.08
CA GLU A 352 23.50 -18.16 5.29
C GLU A 352 23.60 -17.39 3.97
N GLN A 353 24.45 -17.86 3.04
CA GLN A 353 24.58 -17.22 1.71
C GLN A 353 23.28 -17.21 0.90
N GLN A 354 22.45 -18.26 1.01
CA GLN A 354 21.15 -18.28 0.33
C GLN A 354 20.18 -17.28 0.91
N TRP A 355 20.19 -17.12 2.25
CA TRP A 355 19.41 -16.10 2.94
C TRP A 355 19.82 -14.68 2.55
N LEU A 356 21.13 -14.39 2.62
CA LEU A 356 21.65 -13.09 2.28
C LEU A 356 21.33 -12.70 0.83
N LYS A 357 21.44 -13.64 -0.08
CA LYS A 357 21.14 -13.42 -1.50
C LYS A 357 19.65 -13.13 -1.74
N LYS A 358 18.77 -13.86 -1.06
CA LYS A 358 17.33 -13.60 -1.11
C LYS A 358 17.00 -12.18 -0.61
N TYR A 359 17.49 -11.84 0.58
CA TYR A 359 17.18 -10.55 1.18
C TYR A 359 17.80 -9.39 0.41
N SER A 360 19.02 -9.53 -0.09
CA SER A 360 19.63 -8.50 -0.94
C SER A 360 18.76 -8.16 -2.15
N ARG A 361 18.19 -9.17 -2.82
CA ARG A 361 17.29 -8.96 -3.94
C ARG A 361 15.95 -8.38 -3.52
N GLU A 362 15.34 -8.94 -2.46
CA GLU A 362 14.07 -8.45 -1.96
C GLU A 362 14.16 -6.97 -1.60
N ILE A 363 15.24 -6.57 -0.96
CA ILE A 363 15.53 -5.18 -0.63
C ILE A 363 15.65 -4.33 -1.92
N GLU A 364 16.53 -4.72 -2.84
CA GLU A 364 16.75 -3.99 -4.10
C GLU A 364 15.46 -3.80 -4.90
N TRP A 365 14.69 -4.87 -5.11
CA TRP A 365 13.47 -4.83 -5.88
C TRP A 365 12.34 -4.08 -5.19
N THR A 366 12.21 -4.25 -3.88
CA THR A 366 11.18 -3.55 -3.09
C THR A 366 11.46 -2.05 -3.05
N ARG A 367 12.74 -1.65 -2.84
CA ARG A 367 13.13 -0.25 -2.89
C ARG A 367 12.82 0.39 -4.25
N ALA A 368 13.23 -0.27 -5.34
CA ALA A 368 12.99 0.24 -6.69
C ALA A 368 11.49 0.34 -7.02
N CYS A 369 10.69 -0.67 -6.64
CA CYS A 369 9.23 -0.65 -6.87
C CYS A 369 8.54 0.43 -6.03
N ALA A 370 8.79 0.47 -4.74
CA ALA A 370 8.17 1.47 -3.86
C ALA A 370 8.72 2.90 -4.04
N GLY A 371 9.80 3.08 -4.83
CA GLY A 371 10.39 4.39 -5.07
C GLY A 371 11.16 4.95 -3.88
N LEU A 372 11.74 4.08 -3.03
CA LEU A 372 12.37 4.49 -1.78
C LEU A 372 13.69 5.26 -1.94
N ASP A 373 14.23 5.31 -3.14
CA ASP A 373 15.43 6.09 -3.42
C ASP A 373 15.18 7.62 -3.45
N MET A 374 13.90 8.02 -3.36
CA MET A 374 13.52 9.42 -3.16
C MET A 374 13.89 9.95 -1.77
N PHE A 375 14.03 9.09 -0.76
CA PHE A 375 14.33 9.50 0.61
C PHE A 375 15.82 9.82 0.77
N GLU A 376 16.12 11.12 0.96
CA GLU A 376 17.46 11.56 1.34
C GLU A 376 17.65 11.41 2.85
N GLU A 377 18.72 10.73 3.29
CA GLU A 377 19.02 10.59 4.72
C GLU A 377 19.84 11.78 5.21
N ARG A 378 19.39 12.46 6.27
CA ARG A 378 20.09 13.57 6.92
C ARG A 378 20.11 13.37 8.44
N PRO A 379 21.19 13.77 9.15
CA PRO A 379 21.18 13.79 10.62
C PRO A 379 20.09 14.74 11.14
N ILE A 380 19.44 14.37 12.24
CA ILE A 380 18.36 15.21 12.79
C ILE A 380 18.85 16.59 13.27
N GLY A 381 20.13 16.73 13.57
CA GLY A 381 20.72 18.04 13.86
C GLY A 381 20.57 19.04 12.72
N ASN A 382 20.59 18.57 11.47
CA ASN A 382 20.41 19.44 10.31
C ASN A 382 19.00 20.09 10.26
N PHE A 383 18.00 19.44 10.85
CA PHE A 383 16.65 20.00 10.93
C PHE A 383 16.60 21.29 11.78
N THR A 384 17.33 21.31 12.89
CA THR A 384 17.39 22.49 13.76
C THR A 384 18.40 23.53 13.29
N GLU A 385 19.50 23.11 12.68
CA GLU A 385 20.54 24.01 12.17
C GLU A 385 20.12 24.77 10.91
N SER A 386 19.25 24.19 10.11
CA SER A 386 18.79 24.80 8.86
C SER A 386 17.64 25.81 9.05
N SER A 387 16.96 25.83 10.21
CA SER A 387 15.87 26.79 10.42
C SER A 387 16.35 28.23 10.31
N THR A 388 15.75 28.99 9.39
CA THR A 388 16.04 30.42 9.16
C THR A 388 14.98 31.33 9.76
N THR A 389 13.87 30.76 10.20
CA THR A 389 12.71 31.46 10.72
C THR A 389 12.89 31.83 12.19
N SER A 390 12.42 33.02 12.60
CA SER A 390 12.42 33.39 14.00
C SER A 390 11.40 32.56 14.78
N ASP A 391 11.74 32.16 16.01
CA ASP A 391 10.84 31.44 16.91
C ASP A 391 9.45 32.09 17.01
N ALA A 392 9.40 33.42 17.10
CA ALA A 392 8.12 34.15 17.21
C ALA A 392 7.22 33.90 15.99
N LEU A 393 7.82 33.79 14.79
CA LEU A 393 7.05 33.50 13.58
C LEU A 393 6.67 32.01 13.56
N MET A 394 7.59 31.09 13.89
CA MET A 394 7.30 29.66 13.96
C MET A 394 6.19 29.34 14.98
N VAL A 395 6.24 29.96 16.17
CA VAL A 395 5.20 29.78 17.21
C VAL A 395 3.83 30.27 16.72
N SER A 396 3.79 31.33 15.89
CA SER A 396 2.53 31.84 15.30
C SER A 396 1.93 30.96 14.22
N GLN A 397 2.66 29.94 13.76
CA GLN A 397 2.24 28.96 12.74
C GLN A 397 1.97 27.57 13.36
N ILE A 398 2.18 27.39 14.65
CA ILE A 398 1.89 26.12 15.32
C ILE A 398 0.39 25.80 15.19
N ARG A 399 0.05 24.64 14.65
CA ARG A 399 -1.33 24.16 14.60
C ARG A 399 -1.83 23.86 16.02
N GLN A 400 -2.70 24.72 16.53
CA GLN A 400 -3.27 24.60 17.88
C GLN A 400 -4.55 23.75 17.90
N PHE A 401 -5.25 23.63 16.77
CA PHE A 401 -6.54 22.96 16.68
C PHE A 401 -6.44 21.75 15.74
N ASP A 402 -6.67 20.55 16.29
CA ASP A 402 -6.67 19.30 15.55
C ASP A 402 -7.96 19.08 14.74
N GLN A 403 -7.96 18.06 13.86
CA GLN A 403 -9.09 17.71 13.02
C GLN A 403 -10.37 17.44 13.85
N ASN A 404 -10.25 16.74 14.99
CA ASN A 404 -11.39 16.46 15.84
C ASN A 404 -12.06 17.72 16.38
N PHE A 405 -11.27 18.73 16.74
CA PHE A 405 -11.79 20.03 17.11
C PHE A 405 -12.45 20.72 15.92
N ALA A 406 -11.75 20.76 14.78
CA ALA A 406 -12.21 21.45 13.57
C ALA A 406 -13.55 20.89 13.09
N VAL A 407 -13.67 19.58 12.96
CA VAL A 407 -14.91 18.90 12.54
C VAL A 407 -16.08 19.29 13.45
N GLN A 408 -15.91 19.23 14.77
CA GLN A 408 -16.97 19.55 15.71
C GLN A 408 -17.35 21.04 15.67
N TYR A 409 -16.36 21.92 15.57
CA TYR A 409 -16.57 23.35 15.56
C TYR A 409 -17.24 23.82 14.26
N LEU A 410 -16.74 23.33 13.12
CA LEU A 410 -17.33 23.64 11.81
C LEU A 410 -18.74 23.07 11.68
N ALA A 411 -18.97 21.82 12.11
CA ALA A 411 -20.30 21.21 12.12
C ALA A 411 -21.31 21.98 12.97
N ALA A 412 -20.88 22.48 14.14
CA ALA A 412 -21.74 23.28 15.00
C ALA A 412 -22.04 24.69 14.43
N SER A 413 -21.22 25.15 13.49
CA SER A 413 -21.39 26.44 12.83
C SER A 413 -22.36 26.38 11.65
N ILE A 414 -22.83 25.19 11.25
CA ILE A 414 -23.86 24.99 10.22
C ILE A 414 -25.21 25.42 10.79
N GLY A 415 -25.87 26.38 10.12
CA GLY A 415 -27.17 26.92 10.55
C GLY A 415 -28.37 26.03 10.14
N SER A 416 -28.18 24.98 9.36
CA SER A 416 -29.26 24.15 8.81
C SER A 416 -29.24 22.75 9.43
N THR A 417 -30.42 22.15 9.65
CA THR A 417 -30.54 20.75 10.11
C THR A 417 -30.32 19.75 8.97
N PHE A 418 -30.41 20.19 7.72
CA PHE A 418 -30.30 19.32 6.54
C PHE A 418 -28.90 19.33 5.93
N GLU A 419 -28.05 20.27 6.31
CA GLU A 419 -26.67 20.34 5.89
C GLU A 419 -25.75 19.65 6.90
N GLY A 420 -24.71 19.03 6.41
CA GLY A 420 -23.60 18.44 7.16
C GLY A 420 -22.28 18.86 6.56
N LEU A 421 -21.21 18.23 7.01
CA LEU A 421 -19.91 18.34 6.41
C LEU A 421 -19.56 17.03 5.68
N ALA A 422 -18.93 17.16 4.52
CA ALA A 422 -18.44 16.00 3.79
C ALA A 422 -17.20 15.41 4.47
N ASP A 423 -16.20 16.26 4.71
CA ASP A 423 -14.98 15.97 5.46
C ASP A 423 -14.38 17.28 5.98
N SER A 424 -13.21 17.23 6.59
CA SER A 424 -12.44 18.39 6.98
C SER A 424 -10.97 18.17 6.71
N ASP A 425 -10.47 18.82 5.67
CA ASP A 425 -9.09 18.72 5.20
C ASP A 425 -8.26 19.90 5.66
N ILE A 426 -6.97 19.64 5.83
CA ILE A 426 -5.97 20.68 6.00
C ILE A 426 -5.50 21.16 4.63
N ILE A 427 -5.51 22.46 4.41
CA ILE A 427 -5.00 23.08 3.20
C ILE A 427 -4.03 24.20 3.53
N TYR A 428 -3.16 24.50 2.58
CA TYR A 428 -2.16 25.57 2.72
C TYR A 428 -2.34 26.58 1.57
N ILE A 429 -2.59 27.83 1.93
CA ILE A 429 -2.78 28.92 0.98
C ILE A 429 -2.17 30.20 1.54
N ASP A 430 -1.41 30.93 0.72
CA ASP A 430 -0.82 32.22 1.08
C ASP A 430 -0.06 32.19 2.43
N ASN A 431 0.74 31.12 2.63
CA ASN A 431 1.52 30.89 3.84
C ASN A 431 0.69 30.76 5.14
N LYS A 432 -0.47 30.15 5.05
CA LYS A 432 -1.34 29.85 6.21
C LYS A 432 -2.04 28.50 6.05
N GLU A 433 -2.18 27.81 7.15
CA GLU A 433 -2.97 26.58 7.23
C GLU A 433 -4.42 26.85 7.61
N TYR A 434 -5.33 26.16 6.94
CA TYR A 434 -6.76 26.18 7.23
C TYR A 434 -7.34 24.78 7.29
N TRP A 435 -8.25 24.56 8.24
CA TRP A 435 -9.19 23.44 8.15
C TRP A 435 -10.34 23.87 7.26
N VAL A 436 -10.58 23.11 6.19
CA VAL A 436 -11.65 23.40 5.23
C VAL A 436 -12.59 22.21 5.17
N ALA A 437 -13.87 22.49 5.24
CA ALA A 437 -14.92 21.49 5.22
C ALA A 437 -16.03 21.88 4.23
N PRO A 438 -16.12 21.20 3.08
CA PRO A 438 -17.24 21.39 2.15
C PRO A 438 -18.53 20.86 2.77
N LYS A 439 -19.61 21.57 2.50
CA LYS A 439 -20.94 21.15 2.97
C LYS A 439 -21.46 19.97 2.16
N THR A 440 -22.29 19.16 2.80
CA THR A 440 -23.04 18.07 2.18
C THR A 440 -24.45 17.98 2.73
N VAL A 441 -25.27 17.12 2.16
CA VAL A 441 -26.66 16.90 2.60
C VAL A 441 -26.72 15.77 3.62
N ARG A 442 -27.39 15.97 4.74
CA ARG A 442 -27.68 14.93 5.74
C ARG A 442 -28.97 14.19 5.39
N PHE A 443 -28.88 13.11 4.66
CA PHE A 443 -30.05 12.29 4.31
C PHE A 443 -30.74 11.65 5.50
N SER A 444 -30.04 11.35 6.60
CA SER A 444 -30.61 10.82 7.83
C SER A 444 -31.70 11.70 8.42
N GLU A 445 -31.64 13.00 8.20
CA GLU A 445 -32.58 14.00 8.72
C GLU A 445 -33.73 14.28 7.75
N ILE A 446 -33.69 13.74 6.55
CA ILE A 446 -34.70 13.99 5.50
C ILE A 446 -35.68 12.81 5.45
N THR A 447 -36.96 13.13 5.56
CA THR A 447 -38.03 12.10 5.46
C THR A 447 -38.44 11.92 4.00
N GLY A 448 -38.27 10.71 3.46
CA GLY A 448 -38.66 10.38 2.10
C GLY A 448 -37.77 9.36 1.43
N ASP A 449 -37.93 9.20 0.12
CA ASP A 449 -37.01 8.38 -0.67
C ASP A 449 -35.72 9.17 -0.92
N ALA A 450 -34.59 8.66 -0.42
CA ALA A 450 -33.33 9.37 -0.49
C ALA A 450 -32.90 9.67 -1.93
N VAL A 451 -33.16 8.75 -2.88
CA VAL A 451 -32.81 8.94 -4.29
C VAL A 451 -33.65 10.04 -4.94
N GLN A 452 -34.96 10.01 -4.72
CA GLN A 452 -35.85 11.02 -5.23
C GLN A 452 -35.52 12.39 -4.63
N THR A 453 -35.28 12.43 -3.34
CA THR A 453 -34.94 13.67 -2.63
C THR A 453 -33.64 14.27 -3.14
N ASN A 454 -32.60 13.43 -3.37
CA ASN A 454 -31.32 13.88 -3.90
C ASN A 454 -31.38 14.34 -5.37
N THR A 455 -32.24 13.74 -6.18
CA THR A 455 -32.38 14.10 -7.61
C THR A 455 -33.35 15.23 -7.88
N GLU A 456 -34.37 15.39 -7.05
CA GLU A 456 -35.44 16.35 -7.32
C GLU A 456 -35.45 17.58 -6.39
N LEU A 457 -34.91 17.43 -5.16
CA LEU A 457 -35.00 18.48 -4.15
C LEU A 457 -33.64 19.03 -3.74
N TYR A 458 -32.63 18.19 -3.64
CA TYR A 458 -31.29 18.51 -3.11
C TYR A 458 -30.22 17.99 -4.06
N ASP A 459 -30.20 18.49 -5.28
CA ASP A 459 -29.25 18.10 -6.31
C ASP A 459 -27.85 18.72 -6.10
N HIS A 460 -27.74 19.77 -5.28
CA HIS A 460 -26.50 20.44 -4.88
C HIS A 460 -26.59 21.01 -3.47
N VAL A 461 -25.46 21.41 -2.94
CA VAL A 461 -25.34 22.21 -1.72
C VAL A 461 -24.59 23.51 -2.01
N GLU A 462 -24.62 24.45 -1.08
CA GLU A 462 -23.99 25.74 -1.26
C GLU A 462 -22.89 25.96 -0.22
N GLY A 463 -21.65 26.19 -0.70
CA GLY A 463 -20.54 26.67 0.06
C GLY A 463 -19.79 25.65 0.91
N PHE A 464 -18.79 26.13 1.55
CA PHE A 464 -17.90 25.41 2.47
C PHE A 464 -17.62 26.28 3.69
N LEU A 465 -17.08 25.68 4.74
CA LEU A 465 -16.62 26.37 5.94
C LEU A 465 -15.10 26.25 6.06
N ALA A 466 -14.47 27.29 6.59
CA ALA A 466 -13.04 27.27 6.86
C ALA A 466 -12.73 27.83 8.24
N MET A 467 -11.69 27.30 8.86
CA MET A 467 -11.20 27.68 10.18
C MET A 467 -9.68 27.80 10.15
N ASP A 468 -9.16 28.90 10.70
CA ASP A 468 -7.72 29.09 10.88
C ASP A 468 -7.18 28.12 11.96
N THR A 469 -6.10 27.43 11.66
CA THR A 469 -5.56 26.34 12.51
C THR A 469 -4.88 26.85 13.78
N PHE A 470 -4.40 28.09 13.79
CA PHE A 470 -3.75 28.70 14.94
C PHE A 470 -4.75 29.37 15.89
N THR A 471 -5.68 30.15 15.33
CA THR A 471 -6.63 30.94 16.16
C THR A 471 -7.90 30.16 16.49
N GLY A 472 -8.26 29.12 15.73
CA GLY A 472 -9.51 28.38 15.86
C GLY A 472 -10.76 29.16 15.45
N ASN A 473 -10.61 30.31 14.78
CA ASN A 473 -11.71 31.12 14.35
C ASN A 473 -12.21 30.77 12.95
N LEU A 474 -13.53 30.91 12.74
CA LEU A 474 -14.10 30.85 11.41
C LEU A 474 -13.54 31.95 10.52
N VAL A 475 -13.27 31.61 9.30
CA VAL A 475 -12.72 32.50 8.27
C VAL A 475 -13.83 32.99 7.35
N ASN A 476 -13.77 34.23 6.92
CA ASN A 476 -14.65 34.73 5.88
C ASN A 476 -14.13 34.21 4.51
N VAL A 477 -14.81 33.20 3.97
CA VAL A 477 -14.39 32.50 2.74
C VAL A 477 -14.31 33.41 1.52
N THR A 478 -15.18 34.44 1.45
CA THR A 478 -15.16 35.40 0.33
C THR A 478 -13.93 36.32 0.39
N GLN A 479 -13.46 36.67 1.59
CA GLN A 479 -12.31 37.56 1.76
C GLN A 479 -10.98 36.78 1.58
N GLU A 480 -10.87 35.61 2.17
CA GLU A 480 -9.62 34.82 2.15
C GLU A 480 -9.45 33.99 0.86
N PHE A 481 -10.50 33.36 0.34
CA PHE A 481 -10.43 32.49 -0.82
C PHE A 481 -10.99 33.09 -2.12
N ASN A 482 -11.57 34.28 -2.06
CA ASN A 482 -12.28 34.92 -3.19
C ASN A 482 -13.38 34.04 -3.80
N ILE A 483 -14.02 33.20 -2.99
CA ILE A 483 -15.12 32.30 -3.36
C ILE A 483 -16.42 32.79 -2.74
N SER A 484 -17.52 32.73 -3.47
CA SER A 484 -18.83 33.09 -2.94
C SER A 484 -19.22 32.17 -1.77
N GLU A 485 -19.82 32.74 -0.70
CA GLU A 485 -20.34 31.93 0.42
C GLU A 485 -21.40 30.90 -0.02
N ASN A 486 -22.11 31.19 -1.10
CA ASN A 486 -23.16 30.34 -1.68
C ASN A 486 -22.65 29.71 -2.99
N TYR A 487 -21.40 29.29 -3.08
CA TYR A 487 -20.87 28.64 -4.27
C TYR A 487 -21.52 27.25 -4.43
N PRO A 488 -22.21 26.94 -5.53
CA PRO A 488 -22.92 25.69 -5.67
C PRO A 488 -21.96 24.51 -5.91
N ILE A 489 -22.19 23.42 -5.20
CA ILE A 489 -21.43 22.17 -5.28
C ILE A 489 -22.35 21.07 -5.81
N PHE A 490 -22.21 20.72 -7.07
CA PHE A 490 -22.92 19.60 -7.69
C PHE A 490 -22.11 18.31 -7.64
N PHE A 491 -20.78 18.44 -7.59
CA PHE A 491 -19.84 17.35 -7.50
C PHE A 491 -19.00 17.55 -6.24
N GLY A 492 -19.03 16.56 -5.34
CA GLY A 492 -18.40 16.68 -4.06
C GLY A 492 -18.04 15.32 -3.46
N GLU A 493 -17.66 15.35 -2.21
CA GLU A 493 -17.46 14.18 -1.39
C GLU A 493 -18.74 13.83 -0.63
N SER A 494 -19.04 12.55 -0.53
CA SER A 494 -20.04 12.06 0.42
C SER A 494 -19.48 12.13 1.83
N GLU A 495 -20.34 12.13 2.84
CA GLU A 495 -19.93 12.06 4.24
C GLU A 495 -18.90 10.94 4.42
N SER A 496 -17.70 11.27 4.89
CA SER A 496 -16.65 10.27 5.09
C SER A 496 -17.01 9.35 6.26
N GLN A 497 -16.62 8.09 6.15
CA GLN A 497 -16.75 7.12 7.26
C GLN A 497 -16.07 7.65 8.53
N ARG A 498 -14.88 8.25 8.38
CA ARG A 498 -14.12 8.84 9.48
C ARG A 498 -14.89 9.98 10.18
N TYR A 499 -15.53 10.84 9.42
CA TYR A 499 -16.38 11.90 9.97
C TYR A 499 -17.56 11.32 10.76
N LEU A 500 -18.26 10.34 10.21
CA LEU A 500 -19.40 9.69 10.87
C LEU A 500 -18.97 8.96 12.15
N GLU A 501 -17.86 8.26 12.13
CA GLU A 501 -17.27 7.60 13.29
C GLU A 501 -16.88 8.60 14.40
N GLN A 502 -16.20 9.69 14.05
CA GLN A 502 -15.73 10.72 14.98
C GLN A 502 -16.86 11.55 15.55
N THR A 503 -17.82 11.94 14.74
CA THR A 503 -18.87 12.89 15.12
C THR A 503 -20.09 12.23 15.71
N LEU A 504 -20.53 11.10 15.15
CA LEU A 504 -21.74 10.38 15.54
C LEU A 504 -21.45 9.16 16.41
N GLY A 505 -20.20 8.70 16.48
CA GLY A 505 -19.78 7.52 17.24
C GLY A 505 -20.25 6.19 16.63
N TYR A 506 -20.87 6.20 15.47
CA TYR A 506 -21.25 5.01 14.72
C TYR A 506 -21.36 5.32 13.22
N TYR A 507 -21.18 4.32 12.41
CA TYR A 507 -21.39 4.36 10.97
C TYR A 507 -22.49 3.37 10.58
N GLU A 508 -23.50 3.82 9.83
CA GLU A 508 -24.49 2.95 9.23
C GLU A 508 -23.99 2.50 7.84
N GLU A 509 -23.52 1.25 7.78
CA GLU A 509 -23.08 0.64 6.53
C GLU A 509 -24.23 0.58 5.53
N GLY A 510 -24.12 1.33 4.42
CA GLY A 510 -25.12 1.37 3.35
C GLY A 510 -25.98 2.63 3.29
N SER A 511 -25.70 3.66 4.10
CA SER A 511 -26.30 4.98 3.88
C SER A 511 -25.74 5.61 2.59
N LEU A 512 -26.61 6.11 1.71
CA LEU A 512 -26.19 6.84 0.52
C LEU A 512 -25.72 8.24 0.95
N GLY A 513 -24.50 8.60 0.56
CA GLY A 513 -24.02 9.99 0.66
C GLY A 513 -24.68 10.90 -0.35
N ALA A 514 -24.55 12.21 -0.14
CA ALA A 514 -25.17 13.24 -0.99
C ALA A 514 -24.86 13.09 -2.49
N TYR A 515 -23.63 12.71 -2.80
CA TYR A 515 -23.14 12.63 -4.18
C TYR A 515 -23.02 11.20 -4.73
N ASP A 516 -23.57 10.20 -4.03
CA ASP A 516 -23.54 8.81 -4.49
C ASP A 516 -24.62 8.48 -5.54
N SER A 517 -25.55 9.39 -5.77
CA SER A 517 -26.61 9.23 -6.76
C SER A 517 -26.29 9.92 -8.06
N ASP A 518 -26.52 9.20 -9.16
CA ASP A 518 -26.54 9.81 -10.50
C ASP A 518 -27.81 10.66 -10.67
N ILE A 519 -27.69 11.79 -11.36
CA ILE A 519 -28.81 12.69 -11.65
C ILE A 519 -29.22 12.58 -13.13
N ILE A 520 -30.52 12.69 -13.40
CA ILE A 520 -31.06 12.82 -14.75
C ILE A 520 -31.34 14.30 -15.00
N LEU A 521 -30.72 14.86 -16.03
CA LEU A 521 -30.94 16.24 -16.44
C LEU A 521 -32.30 16.42 -17.15
N GLY A 522 -32.88 17.62 -17.04
CA GLY A 522 -34.16 17.95 -17.64
C GLY A 522 -35.38 17.63 -16.77
N THR A 523 -35.20 17.23 -15.53
CA THR A 523 -36.24 17.24 -14.52
C THR A 523 -36.45 18.69 -14.04
N GLU A 524 -37.71 19.15 -13.98
CA GLU A 524 -38.01 20.57 -13.64
C GLU A 524 -37.77 20.94 -12.16
N TRP A 525 -37.15 20.05 -11.36
CA TRP A 525 -37.20 20.06 -9.91
C TRP A 525 -35.84 20.28 -9.22
N ALA A 526 -34.84 20.73 -9.96
CA ALA A 526 -33.57 21.04 -9.31
C ALA A 526 -33.76 22.16 -8.27
N LEU A 527 -33.88 21.79 -7.02
CA LEU A 527 -34.09 22.68 -5.90
C LEU A 527 -32.94 22.56 -4.92
N GLY A 528 -31.90 23.36 -5.06
CA GLY A 528 -30.86 23.43 -4.03
C GLY A 528 -31.38 23.84 -2.65
N ILE A 529 -30.58 23.74 -1.62
CA ILE A 529 -30.89 24.17 -0.26
C ILE A 529 -30.35 25.60 -0.06
N PRO A 530 -31.14 26.52 0.50
CA PRO A 530 -32.54 26.51 0.87
C PRO A 530 -33.48 27.39 0.01
N ASN A 531 -33.09 28.00 -1.06
CA ASN A 531 -33.93 28.77 -1.97
C ASN A 531 -33.28 28.81 -3.35
N ASN A 532 -33.58 27.82 -4.13
CA ASN A 532 -32.86 27.46 -5.28
C ASN A 532 -32.91 28.47 -6.42
N GLU A 533 -31.89 29.30 -6.53
CA GLU A 533 -31.66 30.15 -7.71
C GLU A 533 -30.73 29.45 -8.73
N PHE A 534 -30.04 28.38 -8.34
CA PHE A 534 -29.09 27.68 -9.20
C PHE A 534 -29.68 26.42 -9.81
N ARG A 535 -29.70 26.37 -11.12
CA ARG A 535 -29.91 25.14 -11.91
C ARG A 535 -28.60 24.74 -12.51
N TYR A 536 -28.39 23.42 -12.65
CA TYR A 536 -27.24 22.92 -13.38
C TYR A 536 -27.36 23.36 -14.87
N GLU A 537 -26.46 24.20 -15.32
CA GLU A 537 -26.38 24.71 -16.70
C GLU A 537 -25.22 24.10 -17.49
N GLY A 538 -24.49 23.13 -16.91
CA GLY A 538 -23.36 22.45 -17.55
C GLY A 538 -23.80 21.39 -18.57
N GLU A 539 -22.82 20.87 -19.31
CA GLU A 539 -23.03 19.79 -20.27
C GLU A 539 -23.24 18.46 -19.52
N PRO A 540 -24.08 17.56 -20.06
CA PRO A 540 -24.24 16.22 -19.50
C PRO A 540 -22.96 15.41 -19.64
N ASP A 541 -22.70 14.52 -18.69
CA ASP A 541 -21.58 13.57 -18.77
C ASP A 541 -21.79 12.51 -19.86
N GLY A 542 -23.04 12.23 -20.18
CA GLY A 542 -23.38 11.32 -21.25
C GLY A 542 -24.88 11.21 -21.50
N THR A 543 -25.21 10.66 -22.65
CA THR A 543 -26.60 10.48 -23.11
C THR A 543 -26.85 9.01 -23.47
N LEU A 544 -27.94 8.46 -22.95
CA LEU A 544 -28.43 7.12 -23.35
C LEU A 544 -29.77 7.19 -24.05
N TYR A 545 -29.98 6.25 -24.96
CA TYR A 545 -31.20 6.17 -25.75
C TYR A 545 -31.92 4.83 -25.54
N GLY A 546 -33.27 4.87 -25.66
CA GLY A 546 -34.11 3.67 -25.72
C GLY A 546 -33.97 2.75 -24.52
N LEU A 547 -33.61 1.49 -24.76
CA LEU A 547 -33.61 0.44 -23.73
C LEU A 547 -32.51 0.64 -22.66
N GLU A 548 -31.38 1.19 -23.03
CA GLU A 548 -30.26 1.47 -22.11
C GLU A 548 -30.66 2.56 -21.11
N GLY A 549 -31.15 3.67 -21.60
CA GLY A 549 -31.68 4.75 -20.77
C GLY A 549 -32.86 4.29 -19.90
N PHE A 550 -33.77 3.50 -20.41
CA PHE A 550 -34.87 2.92 -19.63
C PHE A 550 -34.34 2.13 -18.41
N TRP A 551 -33.41 1.21 -18.62
CA TRP A 551 -32.92 0.36 -17.54
C TRP A 551 -32.04 1.11 -16.58
N LYS A 552 -31.19 2.04 -17.04
CA LYS A 552 -30.35 2.89 -16.16
C LYS A 552 -31.24 3.75 -15.26
N THR A 553 -32.23 4.43 -15.83
CA THR A 553 -33.17 5.28 -15.09
C THR A 553 -34.01 4.46 -14.10
N LEU A 554 -34.42 3.27 -14.48
CA LEU A 554 -35.15 2.37 -13.57
C LEU A 554 -34.27 1.90 -12.40
N ASN A 555 -32.98 1.64 -12.64
CA ASN A 555 -32.04 1.24 -11.59
C ASN A 555 -31.74 2.39 -10.62
N ILE A 556 -31.74 3.63 -11.08
CA ILE A 556 -31.64 4.81 -10.22
C ILE A 556 -32.91 4.98 -9.34
N GLY A 557 -34.01 4.32 -9.66
CA GLY A 557 -35.25 4.41 -8.90
C GLY A 557 -36.29 5.39 -9.47
N LEU A 558 -35.98 6.09 -10.56
CA LEU A 558 -36.80 7.13 -11.14
C LEU A 558 -37.75 6.59 -12.26
N PHE A 559 -38.72 5.76 -11.87
CA PHE A 559 -39.63 5.08 -12.81
C PHE A 559 -40.40 6.05 -13.73
N ALA A 560 -40.79 7.22 -13.25
CA ALA A 560 -41.54 8.21 -14.05
C ALA A 560 -40.75 8.69 -15.29
N TYR A 561 -39.46 8.79 -15.18
CA TYR A 561 -38.57 9.26 -16.25
C TYR A 561 -38.06 8.15 -17.15
N ALA A 562 -38.22 6.88 -16.78
CA ALA A 562 -37.69 5.74 -17.52
C ALA A 562 -38.26 5.60 -18.94
N PHE A 563 -39.42 6.19 -19.23
CA PHE A 563 -40.09 6.10 -20.53
C PHE A 563 -39.76 7.25 -21.52
N GLN A 564 -38.81 8.11 -21.17
CA GLN A 564 -38.30 9.12 -22.10
C GLN A 564 -37.50 8.45 -23.21
N THR A 565 -37.38 9.13 -24.35
CA THR A 565 -36.64 8.60 -25.53
C THR A 565 -35.12 8.84 -25.42
N GLU A 566 -34.76 9.87 -24.70
CA GLU A 566 -33.40 10.34 -24.47
C GLU A 566 -33.24 10.66 -23.00
N HIS A 567 -32.14 10.25 -22.44
CA HIS A 567 -31.81 10.44 -21.04
C HIS A 567 -30.41 11.00 -20.94
N GLN A 568 -30.29 12.21 -20.42
CA GLN A 568 -29.01 12.87 -20.13
C GLN A 568 -28.68 12.73 -18.64
N TYR A 569 -27.45 12.39 -18.32
CA TYR A 569 -27.02 12.07 -16.94
C TYR A 569 -25.84 12.92 -16.49
N LEU A 570 -25.84 13.23 -15.20
CA LEU A 570 -24.63 13.45 -14.43
C LEU A 570 -24.35 12.18 -13.66
N ILE A 571 -23.18 11.59 -13.88
CA ILE A 571 -22.80 10.32 -13.27
C ILE A 571 -21.60 10.51 -12.34
N HIS A 572 -21.50 9.65 -11.32
CA HIS A 572 -20.39 9.67 -10.41
C HIS A 572 -20.14 11.08 -9.86
N ARG A 573 -21.16 11.67 -9.22
CA ARG A 573 -21.05 12.99 -8.61
C ARG A 573 -20.09 13.02 -7.40
N ASN A 574 -19.92 11.87 -6.73
CA ASN A 574 -18.82 11.70 -5.79
C ASN A 574 -17.48 11.74 -6.55
N VAL A 575 -16.65 12.71 -6.23
CA VAL A 575 -15.41 13.02 -6.95
C VAL A 575 -14.41 11.85 -6.97
N ARG A 576 -14.37 11.04 -5.89
CA ARG A 576 -13.58 9.82 -5.83
C ARG A 576 -14.04 8.82 -6.88
N SER A 577 -15.30 8.44 -6.82
CA SER A 577 -15.88 7.48 -7.77
C SER A 577 -15.85 8.01 -9.20
N ARG A 578 -15.93 9.34 -9.40
CA ARG A 578 -15.85 9.98 -10.69
C ARG A 578 -14.50 9.74 -11.37
N VAL A 579 -13.42 10.02 -10.66
CA VAL A 579 -12.06 9.80 -11.17
C VAL A 579 -11.75 8.30 -11.25
N GLU A 580 -12.11 7.50 -10.22
CA GLU A 580 -11.85 6.06 -10.19
C GLU A 580 -12.47 5.31 -11.38
N ASN A 581 -13.70 5.71 -11.80
CA ASN A 581 -14.41 5.04 -12.90
C ASN A 581 -13.83 5.31 -14.30
N ILE A 582 -12.96 6.30 -14.43
CA ILE A 582 -12.20 6.56 -15.67
C ILE A 582 -10.74 6.17 -15.57
N LEU A 583 -10.29 5.60 -14.45
CA LEU A 583 -8.93 5.12 -14.33
C LEU A 583 -8.70 3.85 -15.14
N LEU A 584 -7.53 3.81 -15.74
CA LEU A 584 -7.01 2.61 -16.36
C LEU A 584 -6.55 1.60 -15.29
N PRO A 585 -6.56 0.30 -15.63
CA PRO A 585 -6.13 -0.73 -14.68
C PRO A 585 -4.73 -0.46 -14.12
N GLN A 586 -4.53 -0.78 -12.83
CA GLN A 586 -3.28 -0.59 -12.07
C GLN A 586 -2.93 0.88 -11.76
N LEU A 587 -3.85 1.80 -11.98
CA LEU A 587 -3.85 3.11 -11.34
C LEU A 587 -4.76 3.07 -10.11
N ARG A 588 -4.46 3.93 -9.16
CA ARG A 588 -5.29 4.20 -7.99
C ARG A 588 -5.42 5.70 -7.76
N ILE A 589 -6.47 6.08 -7.08
CA ILE A 589 -6.62 7.41 -6.51
C ILE A 589 -6.24 7.37 -5.03
N ASP A 590 -5.86 8.52 -4.50
CA ASP A 590 -5.84 8.75 -3.07
C ASP A 590 -7.28 8.75 -2.53
N ASN A 591 -7.48 8.17 -1.35
CA ASN A 591 -8.80 8.08 -0.73
C ASN A 591 -9.22 9.37 -0.05
N ASP A 592 -8.35 10.36 0.00
CA ASP A 592 -8.56 11.65 0.65
C ASP A 592 -8.45 12.81 -0.38
N PRO A 593 -9.49 13.06 -1.22
CA PRO A 593 -9.56 14.23 -2.07
C PRO A 593 -9.69 15.48 -1.23
N TYR A 594 -9.05 16.57 -1.64
CA TYR A 594 -9.07 17.82 -0.91
C TYR A 594 -9.41 19.00 -1.82
N LEU A 595 -9.93 20.07 -1.23
CA LEU A 595 -10.29 21.29 -1.96
C LEU A 595 -9.06 22.10 -2.34
N VAL A 596 -9.08 22.65 -3.56
CA VAL A 596 -8.13 23.65 -4.05
C VAL A 596 -8.88 24.82 -4.69
N PHE A 597 -8.33 26.01 -4.57
CA PHE A 597 -9.00 27.25 -4.90
C PHE A 597 -8.22 28.05 -5.94
N ASN A 598 -8.84 28.31 -7.09
CA ASN A 598 -8.32 29.29 -8.03
C ASN A 598 -8.90 30.67 -7.69
N MET A 599 -8.24 31.38 -6.79
CA MET A 599 -8.68 32.70 -6.30
C MET A 599 -8.76 33.75 -7.42
N ASN A 600 -7.97 33.60 -8.48
CA ASN A 600 -8.01 34.53 -9.63
C ASN A 600 -9.32 34.39 -10.43
N LEU A 601 -9.83 33.17 -10.54
CA LEU A 601 -11.05 32.86 -11.28
C LEU A 601 -12.31 32.79 -10.39
N GLY A 602 -12.15 32.79 -9.07
CA GLY A 602 -13.24 32.55 -8.12
C GLY A 602 -13.84 31.15 -8.29
N LYS A 603 -13.00 30.13 -8.52
CA LYS A 603 -13.41 28.74 -8.75
C LYS A 603 -12.81 27.80 -7.71
N MET A 604 -13.58 26.77 -7.40
CA MET A 604 -13.23 25.72 -6.46
C MET A 604 -13.20 24.36 -7.16
N TYR A 605 -12.22 23.56 -6.80
CA TYR A 605 -12.03 22.21 -7.36
C TYR A 605 -11.72 21.23 -6.24
N TYR A 606 -12.07 19.95 -6.47
CA TYR A 606 -11.45 18.86 -5.72
C TYR A 606 -10.21 18.35 -6.44
N ALA A 607 -9.11 18.24 -5.73
CA ALA A 607 -7.90 17.60 -6.18
C ALA A 607 -7.95 16.12 -5.79
N VAL A 608 -7.97 15.24 -6.79
CA VAL A 608 -7.96 13.78 -6.62
C VAL A 608 -6.62 13.28 -7.15
N SER A 609 -5.74 12.87 -6.26
CA SER A 609 -4.41 12.40 -6.62
C SER A 609 -4.44 11.02 -7.28
N VAL A 610 -3.65 10.85 -8.35
CA VAL A 610 -3.58 9.61 -9.14
C VAL A 610 -2.17 9.05 -9.09
N TYR A 611 -2.04 7.78 -8.71
CA TYR A 611 -0.76 7.10 -8.61
C TYR A 611 -0.81 5.66 -9.15
N THR A 612 0.36 5.11 -9.44
CA THR A 612 0.48 3.73 -9.94
C THR A 612 0.47 2.72 -8.80
N TYR A 613 -0.14 1.57 -9.04
CA TYR A 613 -0.14 0.42 -8.16
C TYR A 613 0.07 -0.86 -8.98
N ILE A 614 1.30 -1.02 -9.53
CA ILE A 614 1.61 -2.08 -10.50
C ILE A 614 2.31 -3.22 -9.79
N ASN A 615 1.65 -4.37 -9.70
CA ASN A 615 2.22 -5.54 -9.05
C ASN A 615 3.13 -6.31 -10.01
N VAL A 616 4.42 -6.41 -9.67
CA VAL A 616 5.44 -7.16 -10.42
C VAL A 616 5.60 -8.61 -9.94
N GLY A 617 4.75 -9.05 -9.00
CA GLY A 617 4.82 -10.40 -8.45
C GLY A 617 5.68 -10.48 -7.19
N ALA A 618 6.10 -11.69 -6.81
CA ALA A 618 6.72 -11.96 -5.51
C ALA A 618 8.20 -11.54 -5.39
N TYR A 619 8.73 -10.82 -6.36
CA TYR A 619 10.10 -10.30 -6.32
C TYR A 619 10.21 -9.03 -5.48
N ALA A 620 9.16 -8.22 -5.45
CA ALA A 620 9.04 -7.07 -4.58
C ALA A 620 7.87 -7.28 -3.61
N GLN A 621 8.01 -6.81 -2.39
CA GLN A 621 6.93 -6.90 -1.39
C GLN A 621 5.89 -5.80 -1.60
N TYR A 622 6.28 -4.70 -2.25
CA TYR A 622 5.41 -3.59 -2.60
C TYR A 622 5.29 -3.45 -4.12
N PRO A 623 4.16 -2.95 -4.61
CA PRO A 623 3.98 -2.66 -6.04
C PRO A 623 4.84 -1.48 -6.51
N ILE A 624 4.85 -1.20 -7.81
CA ILE A 624 5.44 0.02 -8.34
C ILE A 624 4.52 1.18 -7.96
N LEU A 625 5.05 2.07 -7.15
CA LEU A 625 4.37 3.23 -6.57
C LEU A 625 4.97 4.51 -7.14
N ARG A 626 4.23 5.25 -7.98
CA ARG A 626 4.65 6.53 -8.56
C ARG A 626 3.49 7.50 -8.58
N PHE A 627 3.69 8.68 -8.05
CA PHE A 627 2.72 9.76 -8.13
C PHE A 627 2.74 10.35 -9.55
N LEU A 628 1.68 10.15 -10.32
CA LEU A 628 1.57 10.66 -11.69
C LEU A 628 1.12 12.11 -11.74
N GLY A 629 0.17 12.48 -10.90
CA GLY A 629 -0.42 13.81 -10.85
C GLY A 629 -1.81 13.82 -10.24
N VAL A 630 -2.52 14.91 -10.41
CA VAL A 630 -3.86 15.10 -9.85
C VAL A 630 -4.89 15.30 -10.95
N SER A 631 -6.11 14.83 -10.72
CA SER A 631 -7.30 15.22 -11.47
C SER A 631 -8.04 16.30 -10.68
N LEU A 632 -8.13 17.51 -11.22
CA LEU A 632 -8.98 18.55 -10.66
C LEU A 632 -10.39 18.37 -11.17
N VAL A 633 -11.33 18.17 -10.26
CA VAL A 633 -12.75 18.08 -10.55
C VAL A 633 -13.41 19.41 -10.18
N ASP A 634 -13.90 20.15 -11.16
CA ASP A 634 -14.67 21.40 -10.94
C ASP A 634 -15.97 21.04 -10.21
N VAL A 635 -16.17 21.57 -9.01
CA VAL A 635 -17.31 21.22 -8.15
C VAL A 635 -18.67 21.65 -8.74
N LEU A 636 -18.67 22.63 -9.65
CA LEU A 636 -19.87 23.12 -10.29
C LEU A 636 -20.24 22.29 -11.54
N SER A 637 -19.27 22.05 -12.44
CA SER A 637 -19.50 21.46 -13.76
C SER A 637 -19.10 19.99 -13.83
N GLY A 638 -18.34 19.48 -12.85
CA GLY A 638 -17.77 18.13 -12.90
C GLY A 638 -16.73 17.94 -13.99
N GLU A 639 -16.24 19.03 -14.61
CA GLU A 639 -15.12 18.96 -15.54
C GLU A 639 -13.89 18.43 -14.84
N MET A 640 -13.17 17.53 -15.50
CA MET A 640 -11.93 16.95 -14.99
C MET A 640 -10.74 17.44 -15.79
N THR A 641 -9.74 17.95 -15.13
CA THR A 641 -8.48 18.39 -15.76
C THR A 641 -7.33 17.71 -15.07
N PHE A 642 -6.51 17.00 -15.82
CA PHE A 642 -5.36 16.27 -15.29
C PHE A 642 -4.12 17.14 -15.29
N TYR A 643 -3.47 17.26 -14.13
CA TYR A 643 -2.21 17.99 -13.95
C TYR A 643 -1.12 17.02 -13.57
N LYS A 644 -0.01 17.09 -14.28
CA LYS A 644 1.13 16.20 -14.05
C LYS A 644 1.85 16.58 -12.76
N ASN A 645 2.35 15.59 -12.04
CA ASN A 645 3.25 15.81 -10.91
C ASN A 645 4.42 16.73 -11.34
N PRO A 646 4.65 17.87 -10.66
CA PRO A 646 5.65 18.86 -11.07
C PRO A 646 7.10 18.33 -11.10
N THR A 647 7.38 17.30 -10.30
CA THR A 647 8.73 16.72 -10.12
C THR A 647 8.83 15.28 -10.62
N LEU A 648 7.90 14.82 -11.46
CA LEU A 648 7.94 13.45 -11.98
C LEU A 648 9.21 13.16 -12.78
N GLU A 649 10.17 12.50 -12.14
CA GLU A 649 11.42 12.10 -12.77
C GLU A 649 11.28 10.79 -13.55
N THR A 650 11.73 10.81 -14.81
CA THR A 650 11.73 9.64 -15.68
C THR A 650 13.14 9.11 -15.99
N SER A 651 14.20 9.88 -15.66
CA SER A 651 15.53 9.69 -16.23
C SER A 651 16.29 8.45 -15.76
N ASN A 652 16.04 7.92 -14.57
CA ASN A 652 16.80 6.78 -14.00
C ASN A 652 15.93 5.70 -13.37
N ASP A 653 14.63 5.73 -13.58
CA ASP A 653 13.72 4.75 -12.98
C ASP A 653 13.74 3.41 -13.74
N PRO A 654 14.23 2.31 -13.15
CA PRO A 654 14.27 1.02 -13.82
C PRO A 654 12.87 0.44 -14.10
N THR A 655 11.82 0.97 -13.46
CA THR A 655 10.43 0.55 -13.64
C THR A 655 9.67 1.39 -14.66
N LEU A 656 10.30 2.45 -15.19
CA LEU A 656 9.72 3.41 -16.14
C LEU A 656 8.90 2.75 -17.27
N PRO A 657 9.40 1.71 -17.97
CA PRO A 657 8.67 1.14 -19.10
C PRO A 657 7.28 0.54 -18.74
N LEU A 658 7.00 0.34 -17.45
CA LEU A 658 5.73 -0.19 -16.98
C LEU A 658 4.72 0.89 -16.62
N TRP A 659 5.15 2.10 -16.31
CA TRP A 659 4.26 3.17 -15.87
C TRP A 659 4.24 4.41 -16.76
N GLU A 660 5.26 4.67 -17.59
CA GLU A 660 5.26 5.81 -18.53
C GLU A 660 4.10 5.77 -19.52
N ILE A 661 3.59 4.56 -19.80
CA ILE A 661 2.44 4.31 -20.69
C ILE A 661 1.21 5.14 -20.28
N TYR A 662 1.03 5.37 -18.99
CA TYR A 662 -0.12 6.12 -18.47
C TYR A 662 -0.03 7.62 -18.74
N LEU A 663 1.19 8.13 -19.02
CA LEU A 663 1.38 9.55 -19.34
C LEU A 663 0.77 9.90 -20.70
N ASP A 664 0.66 8.94 -21.62
CA ASP A 664 0.07 9.13 -22.94
C ASP A 664 -1.44 8.83 -22.98
N LYS A 665 -2.00 8.28 -21.88
CA LYS A 665 -3.40 7.85 -21.83
C LYS A 665 -4.36 8.89 -21.26
N TYR A 666 -3.84 10.01 -20.79
CA TYR A 666 -4.58 11.16 -20.27
C TYR A 666 -4.01 12.44 -20.84
N THR A 667 -4.85 13.48 -20.95
CA THR A 667 -4.36 14.82 -21.38
C THR A 667 -3.82 15.56 -20.17
N TRP A 668 -2.56 15.30 -19.83
CA TRP A 668 -1.88 15.95 -18.71
C TRP A 668 -1.49 17.39 -19.05
N GLN A 669 -1.85 18.33 -18.17
CA GLN A 669 -1.34 19.68 -18.20
C GLN A 669 -0.05 19.77 -17.36
N ASP A 670 0.86 20.63 -17.78
CA ASP A 670 2.10 20.86 -17.03
C ASP A 670 1.83 21.82 -15.86
N THR A 671 2.05 21.36 -14.66
CA THR A 671 1.88 22.11 -13.42
C THR A 671 2.88 23.27 -13.29
N ASN A 672 4.05 23.14 -13.91
CA ASN A 672 5.12 24.16 -13.86
C ASN A 672 4.90 25.36 -14.80
N LEU A 673 3.80 25.38 -15.56
CA LEU A 673 3.47 26.55 -16.37
C LEU A 673 3.03 27.71 -15.48
N PRO A 674 3.42 28.97 -15.79
CA PRO A 674 3.03 30.16 -15.00
C PRO A 674 1.51 30.33 -14.83
N ALA A 675 0.71 29.79 -15.74
CA ALA A 675 -0.75 29.83 -15.64
C ALA A 675 -1.29 28.90 -14.53
N ASN A 676 -0.49 27.93 -14.10
CA ASN A 676 -0.85 26.89 -13.14
C ASN A 676 -0.13 27.07 -11.77
N GLU A 677 0.64 28.16 -11.61
CA GLU A 677 1.38 28.47 -10.36
C GLU A 677 0.46 28.48 -9.13
N TRP A 678 -0.75 28.97 -9.27
CA TRP A 678 -1.77 28.96 -8.21
C TRP A 678 -2.07 27.58 -7.64
N LEU A 679 -1.89 26.50 -8.44
CA LEU A 679 -2.14 25.12 -8.04
C LEU A 679 -0.93 24.54 -7.33
N LYS A 680 0.29 24.91 -7.74
CA LYS A 680 1.52 24.30 -7.25
C LYS A 680 1.67 24.40 -5.74
N ASP A 681 1.35 25.55 -5.16
CA ASP A 681 1.45 25.80 -3.72
C ASP A 681 0.38 25.06 -2.90
N GLN A 682 -0.74 24.71 -3.53
CA GLN A 682 -1.84 23.98 -2.89
C GLN A 682 -1.77 22.47 -3.10
N LEU A 683 -0.86 21.96 -3.96
CA LEU A 683 -0.73 20.54 -4.18
C LEU A 683 -0.20 19.83 -2.93
N ARG A 684 -0.86 18.73 -2.57
CA ARG A 684 -0.45 17.82 -1.51
C ARG A 684 0.07 16.51 -2.12
N TYR A 685 1.18 16.01 -1.62
CA TYR A 685 1.65 14.67 -2.00
C TYR A 685 0.63 13.65 -1.49
N PRO A 686 0.25 12.61 -2.28
CA PRO A 686 -0.84 11.71 -1.92
C PRO A 686 -0.57 10.99 -0.59
N GLU A 687 -1.53 11.04 0.32
CA GLU A 687 -1.41 10.46 1.66
C GLU A 687 -1.28 8.94 1.62
N ASP A 688 -2.22 8.26 0.97
CA ASP A 688 -2.19 6.80 0.81
C ASP A 688 -0.91 6.29 0.14
N LEU A 689 -0.41 7.00 -0.86
CA LEU A 689 0.83 6.65 -1.54
C LEU A 689 2.03 6.81 -0.61
N PHE A 690 2.12 7.95 0.08
CA PHE A 690 3.21 8.22 0.98
C PHE A 690 3.23 7.24 2.16
N GLU A 691 2.07 6.92 2.72
CA GLU A 691 1.94 5.89 3.75
C GLU A 691 2.47 4.52 3.29
N LEU A 692 2.11 4.08 2.08
CA LEU A 692 2.64 2.83 1.51
C LEU A 692 4.17 2.88 1.34
N GLN A 693 4.71 4.04 0.95
CA GLN A 693 6.16 4.26 0.82
C GLN A 693 6.86 4.29 2.19
N LEU A 694 6.25 4.93 3.19
CA LEU A 694 6.73 4.95 4.57
C LEU A 694 6.74 3.55 5.18
N GLU A 695 5.63 2.80 5.09
CA GLU A 695 5.56 1.41 5.56
C GLU A 695 6.66 0.54 4.95
N ALA A 696 6.91 0.71 3.65
CA ALA A 696 8.01 0.03 2.98
C ALA A 696 9.35 0.51 3.54
N ASN A 697 9.54 1.82 3.71
CA ASN A 697 10.82 2.39 4.12
C ASN A 697 11.17 2.09 5.59
N TYR A 698 10.18 1.91 6.49
CA TYR A 698 10.43 1.51 7.89
C TYR A 698 11.27 0.24 8.00
N ILE A 699 11.24 -0.63 7.01
CA ILE A 699 11.94 -1.90 6.95
C ILE A 699 13.07 -1.88 5.92
N TYR A 700 12.80 -1.31 4.74
CA TYR A 700 13.69 -1.41 3.58
C TYR A 700 14.66 -0.24 3.42
N HIS A 701 14.68 0.75 4.35
CA HIS A 701 15.79 1.69 4.45
C HIS A 701 17.08 0.94 4.82
N VAL A 702 16.98 -0.15 5.58
CA VAL A 702 18.10 -1.02 5.91
C VAL A 702 18.53 -1.82 4.69
N GLN A 703 19.51 -1.33 3.94
CA GLN A 703 19.96 -1.94 2.69
C GLN A 703 20.89 -3.14 2.89
N ASN A 704 21.55 -3.24 4.04
CA ASN A 704 22.42 -4.36 4.36
C ASN A 704 21.61 -5.61 4.71
N SER A 705 21.72 -6.68 3.91
CA SER A 705 20.95 -7.89 4.09
C SER A 705 21.21 -8.64 5.41
N VAL A 706 22.38 -8.43 6.04
CA VAL A 706 22.71 -9.02 7.36
C VAL A 706 21.96 -8.27 8.46
N SER A 707 22.03 -6.94 8.47
CA SER A 707 21.31 -6.08 9.41
C SER A 707 19.81 -6.24 9.23
N TRP A 708 19.33 -6.24 7.98
CA TRP A 708 17.94 -6.45 7.66
C TRP A 708 17.40 -7.79 8.23
N ARG A 709 18.17 -8.88 8.08
CA ARG A 709 17.79 -10.19 8.64
C ARG A 709 17.72 -10.22 10.17
N ARG A 710 18.48 -9.38 10.84
CA ARG A 710 18.47 -9.24 12.30
C ARG A 710 17.37 -8.32 12.79
N ALA A 711 16.68 -7.66 11.84
CA ALA A 711 15.77 -6.54 12.11
C ALA A 711 16.48 -5.41 12.90
N ASP A 712 17.78 -5.23 12.61
CA ASP A 712 18.56 -4.13 13.16
C ASP A 712 18.02 -2.82 12.56
N ASP A 713 17.75 -1.82 13.37
CA ASP A 713 17.35 -0.48 12.94
C ASP A 713 15.98 -0.39 12.24
N PHE A 714 15.07 -1.33 12.48
CA PHE A 714 13.72 -1.23 11.93
C PHE A 714 12.91 -0.17 12.67
N HIS A 715 12.07 0.55 11.92
CA HIS A 715 11.20 1.59 12.45
C HIS A 715 9.77 1.08 12.63
N GLU A 716 9.04 1.76 13.50
CA GLU A 716 7.59 1.61 13.65
C GLU A 716 6.97 2.98 13.99
N ARG A 717 5.76 3.22 13.53
CA ARG A 717 5.00 4.41 13.91
C ARG A 717 4.53 4.24 15.36
N PRO A 718 4.58 5.28 16.21
CA PRO A 718 3.99 5.26 17.55
C PRO A 718 2.51 4.89 17.51
N GLU A 719 1.98 4.29 18.59
CA GLU A 719 0.58 3.81 18.65
C GLU A 719 -0.45 4.93 18.37
N ASP A 720 -0.15 6.17 18.77
CA ASP A 720 -0.96 7.37 18.54
C ASP A 720 -0.37 8.25 17.41
N GLY A 721 0.58 7.73 16.64
CA GLY A 721 1.23 8.44 15.53
C GLY A 721 0.37 8.42 14.28
N ASP A 722 0.49 9.47 13.48
CA ASP A 722 -0.17 9.62 12.20
C ASP A 722 0.72 10.40 11.24
N LEU A 723 0.39 10.42 9.97
CA LEU A 723 0.99 11.32 9.01
C LEU A 723 0.31 12.69 9.16
N PHE A 724 1.10 13.72 9.44
CA PHE A 724 0.61 15.08 9.60
C PHE A 724 1.14 15.97 8.49
N TYR A 725 0.27 16.77 7.90
CA TYR A 725 0.69 17.88 7.04
C TYR A 725 0.70 19.15 7.87
N ILE A 726 1.86 19.76 8.03
CA ILE A 726 2.09 20.93 8.90
C ILE A 726 2.99 21.97 8.24
N GLU A 727 2.95 23.19 8.75
CA GLU A 727 3.98 24.19 8.47
C GLU A 727 5.24 23.91 9.27
N SER A 728 6.39 23.90 8.62
CA SER A 728 7.69 23.76 9.28
C SER A 728 8.78 24.47 8.46
N ASP A 729 9.89 24.81 9.09
CA ASP A 729 11.06 25.39 8.43
C ASP A 729 12.18 24.35 8.31
N LEU A 730 12.51 23.97 7.08
CA LEU A 730 13.59 23.02 6.76
C LEU A 730 14.86 23.72 6.24
N GLY A 731 14.91 25.05 6.30
CA GLY A 731 16.05 25.85 5.88
C GLY A 731 15.79 26.84 4.75
N ASP A 732 14.69 26.71 4.04
CA ASP A 732 14.27 27.61 2.95
C ASP A 732 13.16 28.59 3.37
N GLY A 733 12.83 28.65 4.66
CA GLY A 733 11.71 29.36 5.25
C GLY A 733 10.57 28.42 5.63
N ILE A 734 9.43 28.98 6.05
CA ILE A 734 8.25 28.19 6.38
C ILE A 734 7.65 27.61 5.11
N GLU A 735 7.47 26.29 5.09
CA GLU A 735 6.88 25.56 4.01
C GLU A 735 5.90 24.51 4.54
N TYR A 736 4.99 24.08 3.69
CA TYR A 736 4.05 23.02 4.00
C TYR A 736 4.72 21.66 3.78
N VAL A 737 4.69 20.80 4.80
CA VAL A 737 5.36 19.50 4.77
C VAL A 737 4.47 18.40 5.31
N GLY A 738 4.57 17.20 4.73
CA GLY A 738 4.07 15.99 5.38
C GLY A 738 5.11 15.44 6.33
N LEU A 739 4.73 15.17 7.56
CA LEU A 739 5.61 14.73 8.65
C LEU A 739 5.12 13.42 9.26
N ASP A 740 5.99 12.41 9.33
CA ASP A 740 5.75 11.16 10.04
C ASP A 740 6.88 10.87 11.02
N LEU A 741 6.53 10.69 12.29
CA LEU A 741 7.46 10.42 13.37
C LEU A 741 7.57 8.91 13.61
N VAL A 742 8.80 8.40 13.71
CA VAL A 742 9.03 6.97 13.89
C VAL A 742 9.92 6.65 15.10
N GLU A 743 9.61 5.53 15.72
CA GLU A 743 10.35 4.96 16.84
C GLU A 743 11.09 3.69 16.41
N TYR A 744 12.12 3.28 17.17
CA TYR A 744 12.82 2.02 16.92
C TYR A 744 11.93 0.83 17.27
N LYS A 745 11.73 -0.05 16.32
CA LYS A 745 10.86 -1.22 16.47
C LYS A 745 11.34 -2.17 17.55
N GLY A 746 10.43 -2.53 18.46
CA GLY A 746 10.68 -3.56 19.48
C GLY A 746 11.50 -3.11 20.67
N LEU A 747 11.84 -1.82 20.79
CA LEU A 747 12.42 -1.28 22.02
C LEU A 747 11.32 -1.01 23.05
N THR A 748 11.65 -1.27 24.33
CA THR A 748 10.76 -0.99 25.45
C THR A 748 10.72 0.50 25.82
N ALA A 749 11.74 1.26 25.43
CA ALA A 749 11.78 2.71 25.57
C ALA A 749 11.34 3.34 24.24
N THR A 750 10.38 4.22 24.29
CA THR A 750 9.88 4.98 23.15
C THR A 750 10.89 6.08 22.81
N LEU A 751 11.92 5.69 22.05
CA LEU A 751 12.93 6.62 21.55
C LEU A 751 12.63 6.96 20.10
N LEU A 752 12.74 8.24 19.76
CA LEU A 752 12.61 8.71 18.39
C LEU A 752 13.73 8.11 17.53
N ALA A 753 13.39 7.33 16.51
CA ALA A 753 14.34 6.85 15.53
C ALA A 753 14.64 7.93 14.48
N GLY A 754 13.65 8.74 14.20
CA GLY A 754 13.75 9.86 13.26
C GLY A 754 12.39 10.37 12.82
N MET A 755 12.41 11.18 11.81
CA MET A 755 11.20 11.70 11.15
C MET A 755 11.35 11.65 9.64
N TYR A 756 10.28 11.22 8.99
CA TYR A 756 10.14 11.30 7.54
C TYR A 756 9.40 12.57 7.18
N VAL A 757 9.94 13.29 6.21
CA VAL A 757 9.37 14.55 5.75
C VAL A 757 9.20 14.49 4.24
N ILE A 758 8.04 14.90 3.73
CA ILE A 758 7.78 15.14 2.31
C ILE A 758 7.47 16.62 2.10
N ARG A 759 8.22 17.28 1.22
CA ARG A 759 8.15 18.72 0.98
C ARG A 759 7.11 19.05 -0.09
N HIS A 760 6.59 20.26 -0.05
CA HIS A 760 5.60 20.82 -0.98
C HIS A 760 6.06 22.15 -1.57
N GLY A 761 5.19 22.82 -2.35
CA GLY A 761 5.52 24.07 -3.02
C GLY A 761 6.67 23.95 -4.00
N ASP A 762 7.68 24.77 -3.87
CA ASP A 762 8.86 24.79 -4.76
C ASP A 762 9.71 23.51 -4.68
N HIS A 763 9.65 22.81 -3.56
CA HIS A 763 10.37 21.56 -3.30
C HIS A 763 9.46 20.34 -3.34
N PHE A 764 8.37 20.43 -4.06
CA PHE A 764 7.34 19.39 -4.11
C PHE A 764 7.94 18.00 -4.39
N GLY A 765 7.61 17.03 -3.51
CA GLY A 765 8.01 15.63 -3.66
C GLY A 765 9.43 15.31 -3.20
N GLU A 766 10.22 16.29 -2.72
CA GLU A 766 11.48 15.99 -2.04
C GLU A 766 11.19 15.32 -0.70
N ALA A 767 11.68 14.08 -0.54
CA ALA A 767 11.51 13.31 0.68
C ALA A 767 12.81 13.22 1.46
N ILE A 768 12.76 13.52 2.75
CA ILE A 768 13.91 13.51 3.65
C ILE A 768 13.62 12.60 4.84
N PHE A 769 14.59 11.78 5.21
CA PHE A 769 14.59 11.08 6.48
C PHE A 769 15.64 11.67 7.42
N TYR A 770 15.17 12.37 8.44
CA TYR A 770 16.03 12.90 9.50
C TYR A 770 16.22 11.84 10.59
N TYR A 771 17.40 11.22 10.63
CA TYR A 771 17.70 10.11 11.54
C TYR A 771 18.42 10.58 12.83
N THR A 772 18.20 9.82 13.91
CA THR A 772 18.79 10.13 15.23
C THR A 772 20.02 9.28 15.57
N ARG A 773 20.30 8.19 14.83
CA ARG A 773 21.30 7.16 15.16
C ARG A 773 22.72 7.69 15.39
N ASP A 774 23.11 8.78 14.75
CA ASP A 774 24.45 9.35 14.84
C ASP A 774 24.50 10.62 15.72
N SER A 775 23.37 11.03 16.31
CA SER A 775 23.32 12.21 17.17
C SER A 775 23.98 11.97 18.55
N GLY A 776 24.19 10.70 18.92
CA GLY A 776 24.70 10.34 20.23
C GLY A 776 23.76 10.66 21.41
N GLU A 777 22.60 11.24 21.12
CA GLU A 777 21.56 11.66 22.08
C GLU A 777 20.32 10.80 21.94
N SER A 778 19.70 10.46 23.06
CA SER A 778 18.45 9.73 23.09
C SER A 778 17.30 10.72 23.07
N LEU A 779 16.79 11.02 21.88
CA LEU A 779 15.59 11.85 21.74
C LEU A 779 14.36 11.07 22.20
N VAL A 780 13.52 11.72 22.98
CA VAL A 780 12.25 11.11 23.37
C VAL A 780 11.28 11.07 22.19
N GLY A 781 10.56 9.95 22.05
CA GLY A 781 9.47 9.85 21.08
C GLY A 781 8.24 10.62 21.52
N PRO A 782 7.28 10.84 20.62
CA PRO A 782 6.08 11.65 20.86
C PRO A 782 5.23 11.15 22.04
N THR A 783 5.14 9.83 22.23
CA THR A 783 4.43 9.25 23.37
C THR A 783 5.07 9.64 24.69
N THR A 784 6.40 9.56 24.80
CA THR A 784 7.14 9.96 26.02
C THR A 784 7.05 11.46 26.25
N ALA A 785 7.11 12.27 25.21
CA ALA A 785 6.95 13.73 25.30
C ALA A 785 5.58 14.10 25.87
N ARG A 786 4.52 13.50 25.35
CA ARG A 786 3.15 13.72 25.84
C ARG A 786 2.99 13.31 27.32
N GLU A 787 3.53 12.16 27.72
CA GLU A 787 3.48 11.74 29.14
C GLU A 787 4.33 12.63 30.05
N THR A 788 5.44 13.18 29.56
CA THR A 788 6.26 14.17 30.29
C THR A 788 5.44 15.44 30.52
N TYR A 789 4.85 16.00 29.50
CA TYR A 789 3.93 17.16 29.63
C TYR A 789 2.80 16.88 30.60
N ARG A 790 2.14 15.72 30.47
CA ARG A 790 1.05 15.31 31.36
C ARG A 790 1.48 15.22 32.83
N SER A 791 2.70 14.78 33.07
CA SER A 791 3.28 14.70 34.43
C SER A 791 3.52 16.08 35.02
N GLU A 792 4.17 16.97 34.25
CA GLU A 792 4.50 18.32 34.72
C GLU A 792 3.24 19.18 34.91
N ALA A 793 2.31 19.16 33.97
CA ALA A 793 1.09 19.95 34.02
C ALA A 793 -0.07 19.24 34.76
N THR A 794 0.20 18.18 35.54
CA THR A 794 -0.84 17.32 36.17
C THR A 794 -1.90 18.10 36.93
N GLN A 795 -1.50 19.13 37.65
CA GLN A 795 -2.44 19.95 38.46
C GLN A 795 -3.42 20.69 37.57
N ASP A 796 -2.95 21.37 36.55
CA ASP A 796 -3.75 22.16 35.62
C ASP A 796 -4.63 21.28 34.74
N ILE A 797 -4.10 20.17 34.21
CA ILE A 797 -4.85 19.19 33.46
C ILE A 797 -5.98 18.59 34.30
N SER A 798 -5.78 18.34 35.59
CA SER A 798 -6.81 17.81 36.50
C SER A 798 -8.00 18.75 36.72
N LEU A 799 -7.83 20.04 36.46
CA LEU A 799 -8.89 21.05 36.56
C LEU A 799 -9.71 21.14 35.27
N ILE A 800 -9.19 20.55 34.16
CA ILE A 800 -9.90 20.54 32.88
C ILE A 800 -10.92 19.41 32.86
N SER A 801 -12.17 19.77 32.74
CA SER A 801 -13.26 18.80 32.71
C SER A 801 -13.27 18.01 31.37
N GLY A 802 -13.12 16.71 31.46
CA GLY A 802 -13.03 15.84 30.26
C GLY A 802 -11.80 16.16 29.40
N ALA A 803 -10.63 16.27 30.04
CA ALA A 803 -9.40 16.58 29.34
C ALA A 803 -9.08 15.54 28.25
N ARG A 804 -8.84 16.00 27.01
CA ARG A 804 -8.38 15.23 25.86
C ARG A 804 -7.12 15.89 25.30
N HIS A 805 -6.06 15.13 25.13
CA HIS A 805 -4.89 15.60 24.40
C HIS A 805 -5.15 15.50 22.90
N GLY A 806 -4.70 16.49 22.15
CA GLY A 806 -4.72 16.46 20.69
C GLY A 806 -3.46 15.84 20.12
N ASN A 807 -3.22 16.09 18.83
CA ASN A 807 -2.07 15.56 18.11
C ASN A 807 -0.76 16.09 18.70
N THR A 808 0.23 15.22 18.80
CA THR A 808 1.59 15.59 19.23
C THR A 808 2.40 15.92 17.98
N LEU A 809 2.64 17.19 17.73
CA LEU A 809 3.32 17.70 16.54
C LEU A 809 4.74 18.15 16.92
N LEU A 810 5.67 18.13 15.96
CA LEU A 810 7.06 18.45 16.19
C LEU A 810 7.50 19.69 15.42
N TYR A 811 8.13 20.63 16.09
CA TYR A 811 8.56 21.92 15.54
C TYR A 811 10.01 22.25 15.92
N PRO A 812 10.79 22.93 15.03
CA PRO A 812 12.09 23.48 15.35
C PRO A 812 11.89 24.84 16.05
N LEU A 813 12.37 24.95 17.30
CA LEU A 813 12.29 26.18 18.08
C LEU A 813 13.59 26.35 18.88
N GLY A 814 14.10 27.57 19.02
CA GLY A 814 15.24 27.88 19.85
C GLY A 814 16.52 27.12 19.51
N GLY A 815 16.68 26.64 18.29
CA GLY A 815 17.78 25.77 17.88
C GLY A 815 17.69 24.33 18.41
N SER A 816 16.53 23.89 18.91
CA SER A 816 16.21 22.55 19.37
C SER A 816 14.90 22.05 18.77
N ILE A 817 14.48 20.87 19.17
CA ILE A 817 13.25 20.21 18.69
C ILE A 817 12.25 20.18 19.83
N TYR A 818 11.04 20.64 19.56
CA TYR A 818 9.96 20.68 20.52
C TYR A 818 8.73 19.94 20.03
N TYR A 819 8.14 19.14 20.90
CA TYR A 819 6.82 18.57 20.69
C TYR A 819 5.76 19.52 21.22
N TYR A 820 4.81 19.87 20.38
CA TYR A 820 3.61 20.63 20.77
C TYR A 820 2.46 19.66 21.08
N VAL A 821 1.82 19.83 22.24
CA VAL A 821 0.72 18.96 22.70
C VAL A 821 -0.44 19.84 23.20
N PRO A 822 -1.52 20.00 22.43
CA PRO A 822 -2.71 20.72 22.90
C PRO A 822 -3.57 19.84 23.82
N THR A 823 -4.25 20.47 24.75
CA THR A 823 -5.22 19.82 25.67
C THR A 823 -6.55 20.55 25.65
N TYR A 824 -7.59 19.81 25.26
CA TYR A 824 -8.96 20.33 25.12
C TYR A 824 -9.84 19.89 26.29
N SER A 825 -10.83 20.72 26.63
CA SER A 825 -11.96 20.32 27.46
C SER A 825 -13.07 19.79 26.55
N THR A 826 -13.60 18.59 26.87
CA THR A 826 -14.72 17.96 26.16
C THR A 826 -16.02 18.01 26.97
N ALA A 827 -16.10 18.73 28.06
CA ALA A 827 -17.25 18.76 28.94
C ALA A 827 -18.45 19.55 28.41
N GLY A 828 -18.26 20.33 27.36
CA GLY A 828 -19.33 21.09 26.68
C GLY A 828 -19.83 20.41 25.41
N SER A 829 -20.76 21.05 24.72
CA SER A 829 -21.21 20.66 23.39
C SER A 829 -20.12 20.88 22.31
N LEU A 830 -19.18 21.75 22.60
CA LEU A 830 -18.01 22.06 21.77
C LEU A 830 -16.75 21.90 22.61
N GLN A 831 -15.72 21.34 21.99
CA GLN A 831 -14.40 21.29 22.59
C GLN A 831 -13.82 22.70 22.73
N GLN A 832 -12.92 22.89 23.67
CA GLN A 832 -12.20 24.16 23.88
C GLN A 832 -10.74 23.86 24.21
N LEU A 833 -9.81 24.51 23.53
CA LEU A 833 -8.42 24.51 23.93
C LEU A 833 -8.30 25.17 25.32
N LYS A 834 -7.67 24.50 26.26
CA LYS A 834 -7.52 24.94 27.65
C LYS A 834 -6.08 25.00 28.12
N LEU A 835 -5.25 24.17 27.55
CA LEU A 835 -3.83 24.11 27.89
C LEU A 835 -3.05 23.63 26.68
N ALA A 836 -1.87 24.12 26.51
CA ALA A 836 -0.93 23.67 25.49
C ALA A 836 0.44 23.46 26.15
N GLY A 837 1.16 22.43 25.75
CA GLY A 837 2.51 22.13 26.20
C GLY A 837 3.50 22.10 25.05
N LEU A 838 4.72 22.60 25.32
CA LEU A 838 5.90 22.42 24.50
C LEU A 838 6.90 21.59 25.28
N VAL A 839 7.37 20.51 24.71
CA VAL A 839 8.31 19.56 25.36
C VAL A 839 9.55 19.42 24.52
N GLU A 840 10.69 19.79 25.08
CA GLU A 840 11.96 19.61 24.40
C GLU A 840 12.32 18.12 24.26
N ALA A 841 12.73 17.72 23.07
CA ALA A 841 13.00 16.33 22.77
C ALA A 841 14.28 15.78 23.44
N PHE A 842 15.26 16.64 23.78
CA PHE A 842 16.53 16.25 24.39
C PHE A 842 16.48 16.22 25.91
N ASN A 843 16.24 17.38 26.52
CA ASN A 843 16.33 17.56 27.98
C ASN A 843 14.99 17.32 28.66
N ARG A 844 13.90 17.19 27.91
CA ARG A 844 12.52 17.06 28.40
C ARG A 844 12.06 18.26 29.20
N GLU A 845 12.60 19.45 28.88
CA GLU A 845 12.08 20.70 29.46
C GLU A 845 10.67 20.92 28.96
N VAL A 846 9.77 21.29 29.85
CA VAL A 846 8.35 21.51 29.55
C VAL A 846 7.97 22.93 29.86
N GLY A 847 7.46 23.65 28.87
CA GLY A 847 6.71 24.89 29.07
C GLY A 847 5.25 24.66 28.75
N TYR A 848 4.34 25.24 29.52
CA TYR A 848 2.91 25.09 29.25
C TYR A 848 2.13 26.36 29.60
N GLY A 849 1.01 26.58 28.89
CA GLY A 849 0.15 27.75 29.07
C GLY A 849 -1.20 27.55 28.36
N GLU A 850 -2.03 28.57 28.28
CA GLU A 850 -3.36 28.49 27.66
C GLU A 850 -3.29 28.26 26.13
N ASN A 851 -2.15 28.55 25.52
CA ASN A 851 -1.90 28.45 24.08
C ASN A 851 -0.40 28.26 23.80
N ALA A 852 -0.03 28.05 22.53
CA ALA A 852 1.34 27.82 22.09
C ALA A 852 2.28 28.97 22.45
N GLN A 853 1.83 30.21 22.34
CA GLN A 853 2.65 31.41 22.69
C GLN A 853 2.98 31.47 24.19
N GLU A 854 2.01 31.14 25.05
CA GLU A 854 2.23 31.13 26.50
C GLU A 854 3.12 29.93 26.91
N ALA A 855 2.93 28.77 26.31
CA ALA A 855 3.79 27.63 26.49
C ALA A 855 5.26 27.94 26.12
N TYR A 856 5.44 28.66 25.00
CA TYR A 856 6.77 29.11 24.58
C TYR A 856 7.38 30.11 25.56
N ASN A 857 6.60 31.07 26.06
CA ASN A 857 7.06 32.03 27.01
C ASN A 857 7.45 31.38 28.36
N ASP A 858 6.77 30.32 28.77
CA ASP A 858 7.05 29.58 30.00
C ASP A 858 8.39 28.85 29.94
N LEU A 859 8.80 28.40 28.77
CA LEU A 859 10.13 27.77 28.55
C LEU A 859 11.30 28.73 28.84
N ASN A 860 11.05 30.03 29.02
CA ASN A 860 12.09 31.06 29.25
C ASN A 860 13.24 31.01 28.22
N LEU A 861 12.94 30.65 26.99
CA LEU A 861 13.88 30.61 25.86
C LEU A 861 14.42 31.99 25.47
N THR A 862 14.57 32.89 26.44
CA THR A 862 15.28 34.16 26.31
C THR A 862 16.79 34.00 26.24
N GLY A 863 17.23 32.86 25.74
CA GLY A 863 18.60 32.61 25.32
C GLY A 863 18.91 33.46 24.09
N THR A 864 19.96 34.23 24.18
CA THR A 864 20.55 34.92 23.05
C THR A 864 20.63 33.99 21.85
N VAL A 865 19.79 34.24 20.84
CA VAL A 865 19.87 33.57 19.56
C VAL A 865 21.30 33.70 19.06
N VAL A 866 22.00 32.59 18.91
CA VAL A 866 23.26 32.61 18.19
C VAL A 866 22.89 32.97 16.77
N PRO A 867 23.42 34.04 16.20
CA PRO A 867 23.14 34.35 14.81
C PRO A 867 23.46 33.11 13.97
N SER A 868 22.53 32.60 13.20
CA SER A 868 22.63 31.44 12.30
C SER A 868 23.73 31.53 11.22
N ASN A 869 24.56 32.58 11.29
CA ASN A 869 25.61 32.93 10.31
C ASN A 869 27.03 32.80 10.88
N ILE A 870 27.28 32.19 12.02
CA ILE A 870 28.64 31.99 12.53
C ILE A 870 29.25 30.76 11.83
N SER A 871 30.29 30.98 11.06
CA SER A 871 31.06 29.92 10.42
C SER A 871 32.19 29.44 11.35
N LEU A 872 31.94 28.38 12.12
CA LEU A 872 32.87 27.76 13.02
C LEU A 872 32.98 26.27 12.69
N SER A 873 34.19 25.81 12.37
CA SER A 873 34.47 24.37 12.25
C SER A 873 34.82 23.79 13.64
N TYR A 874 34.22 22.69 13.99
CA TYR A 874 34.47 21.97 15.25
C TYR A 874 34.47 20.46 15.05
N ASN A 875 35.30 19.76 15.82
CA ASN A 875 35.35 18.31 15.87
C ASN A 875 35.60 17.87 17.30
N PHE A 876 34.85 16.89 17.81
CA PHE A 876 35.01 16.26 19.11
C PHE A 876 35.16 14.77 18.90
N GLU A 877 36.35 14.24 19.17
CA GLU A 877 36.69 12.84 18.95
C GLU A 877 37.18 12.19 20.24
N MET A 878 36.64 11.01 20.53
CA MET A 878 37.16 10.14 21.60
C MET A 878 37.76 8.90 20.92
N GLU A 879 39.07 8.67 21.10
CA GLU A 879 39.79 7.58 20.45
C GLU A 879 39.36 6.19 20.91
N SER A 880 38.78 6.07 22.13
CA SER A 880 38.39 4.78 22.67
C SER A 880 37.14 4.92 23.57
N THR A 881 36.14 4.10 23.32
CA THR A 881 34.96 3.91 24.19
C THR A 881 35.17 2.82 25.25
N MET A 882 36.31 2.12 25.22
CA MET A 882 36.69 1.06 26.16
C MET A 882 38.12 1.30 26.66
N THR A 883 38.35 1.19 27.94
CA THR A 883 39.67 1.32 28.55
C THR A 883 39.84 0.40 29.77
N PHE A 884 41.06 0.31 30.34
CA PHE A 884 41.36 -0.45 31.55
C PHE A 884 41.78 0.51 32.66
N PRO A 885 41.74 0.10 33.93
CA PRO A 885 42.26 0.90 35.01
C PRO A 885 43.73 1.29 34.75
N ASN A 886 44.02 2.59 34.90
CA ASN A 886 45.31 3.25 34.60
C ASN A 886 45.63 3.36 33.09
N ASP A 887 44.75 3.00 32.21
CA ASP A 887 44.89 3.18 30.76
C ASP A 887 44.04 4.40 30.35
N PRO A 888 44.62 5.48 29.80
CA PRO A 888 43.89 6.71 29.53
C PRO A 888 43.00 6.58 28.27
N ALA A 889 41.78 7.06 28.38
CA ALA A 889 40.92 7.30 27.20
C ALA A 889 41.28 8.69 26.65
N HIS A 890 41.87 8.72 25.47
CA HIS A 890 42.29 9.96 24.80
C HIS A 890 41.13 10.60 24.05
N PHE A 891 41.11 11.93 24.06
CA PHE A 891 40.15 12.71 23.27
C PHE A 891 40.84 13.90 22.58
N ILE A 892 40.28 14.32 21.44
CA ILE A 892 40.75 15.46 20.65
C ILE A 892 39.56 16.38 20.42
N ILE A 893 39.77 17.68 20.64
CA ILE A 893 38.85 18.75 20.30
C ILE A 893 39.57 19.67 19.33
N GLU A 894 38.97 19.87 18.17
CA GLU A 894 39.49 20.78 17.17
C GLU A 894 38.43 21.86 16.91
N LEU A 895 38.86 23.11 16.93
CA LEU A 895 37.99 24.27 16.66
C LEU A 895 38.70 25.18 15.70
N GLN A 896 37.97 25.77 14.71
CA GLN A 896 38.52 26.78 13.80
C GLN A 896 37.47 27.84 13.45
N ASN A 897 37.79 29.10 13.73
CA ASN A 897 36.97 30.22 13.33
C ASN A 897 37.12 30.50 11.82
N LEU A 898 36.08 30.24 11.04
CA LEU A 898 36.02 30.50 9.61
C LEU A 898 35.22 31.78 9.28
N ASP A 899 34.72 32.49 10.30
CA ASP A 899 33.87 33.65 10.13
C ASP A 899 34.69 34.95 10.12
N ASN A 900 34.77 35.60 8.98
CA ASN A 900 35.51 36.83 8.78
C ASN A 900 34.90 38.05 9.50
N ASN A 901 33.67 37.99 9.98
CA ASN A 901 33.04 39.03 10.79
C ASN A 901 33.66 39.13 12.19
N PHE A 902 34.35 38.07 12.64
CA PHE A 902 34.99 37.98 13.95
C PHE A 902 36.52 38.09 13.86
N SER A 903 37.01 38.93 12.97
CA SER A 903 38.44 39.25 12.87
C SER A 903 38.89 40.20 14.03
N ALA A 904 37.99 41.03 14.56
CA ALA A 904 38.19 41.83 15.77
C ALA A 904 36.82 42.44 16.23
N PRO A 905 36.34 42.18 17.48
CA PRO A 905 36.91 41.22 18.47
C PRO A 905 36.73 39.78 18.00
N GLY A 906 37.59 38.90 18.44
CA GLY A 906 37.52 37.47 18.14
C GLY A 906 36.25 36.83 18.68
N LEU A 907 35.90 35.68 18.08
CA LEU A 907 34.77 34.85 18.49
C LEU A 907 35.05 34.27 19.85
N GLN A 908 34.26 34.58 20.88
CA GLN A 908 34.43 34.01 22.23
C GLN A 908 33.97 32.56 22.23
N VAL A 909 34.88 31.64 22.37
CA VAL A 909 34.63 30.21 22.38
C VAL A 909 34.88 29.62 23.72
N LYS A 910 33.91 28.87 24.24
CA LYS A 910 34.01 28.13 25.48
C LYS A 910 33.54 26.72 25.28
N VAL A 911 34.35 25.75 25.70
CA VAL A 911 34.00 24.33 25.68
C VAL A 911 33.90 23.81 27.10
N ASN A 912 32.78 23.27 27.42
CA ASN A 912 32.54 22.58 28.67
C ASN A 912 32.49 21.07 28.43
N LEU A 913 33.18 20.32 29.30
CA LEU A 913 33.05 18.87 29.43
C LEU A 913 32.19 18.57 30.65
N SER A 914 31.03 18.01 30.45
CA SER A 914 30.19 17.46 31.53
C SER A 914 30.56 15.99 31.72
N ILE A 915 30.83 15.56 32.92
CA ILE A 915 31.25 14.18 33.23
C ILE A 915 30.62 13.69 34.54
N TYR A 916 30.19 12.44 34.52
CA TYR A 916 29.72 11.73 35.72
C TYR A 916 29.97 10.22 35.59
N THR A 917 29.84 9.50 36.70
CA THR A 917 30.06 8.06 36.72
C THR A 917 28.86 7.31 37.24
N SER A 918 28.67 6.06 36.82
CA SER A 918 27.59 5.18 37.29
C SER A 918 27.63 4.89 38.83
N THR A 919 28.77 5.10 39.47
CA THR A 919 28.97 4.90 40.91
C THR A 919 29.83 6.01 41.50
N VAL A 920 29.63 6.37 42.76
CA VAL A 920 30.48 7.35 43.46
C VAL A 920 31.89 6.86 43.51
N ILE A 921 32.84 7.64 42.97
CA ILE A 921 34.27 7.35 42.97
C ILE A 921 34.96 8.40 43.81
N THR A 922 35.75 7.96 44.79
CA THR A 922 36.59 8.84 45.58
C THR A 922 38.03 8.77 45.09
N ASN A 923 38.61 9.91 44.71
CA ASN A 923 40.07 10.14 44.47
C ASN A 923 40.71 9.46 43.24
N ASN A 924 39.96 9.11 42.16
CA ASN A 924 40.55 8.24 41.14
C ASN A 924 40.27 8.61 39.69
N LEU A 925 39.65 9.76 39.40
CA LEU A 925 39.45 10.25 38.05
C LEU A 925 40.34 11.45 37.77
N ASN A 926 41.18 11.35 36.77
CA ASN A 926 42.07 12.41 36.33
C ASN A 926 41.67 12.87 34.94
N LEU A 927 41.46 14.16 34.75
CA LEU A 927 41.32 14.80 33.47
C LEU A 927 42.57 15.63 33.20
N THR A 928 43.25 15.36 32.10
CA THR A 928 44.42 16.10 31.65
C THR A 928 44.24 16.51 30.19
N TYR A 929 44.56 17.76 29.88
CA TYR A 929 44.55 18.23 28.52
C TYR A 929 45.65 19.26 28.27
N ASP A 930 46.13 19.31 27.01
CA ASP A 930 47.03 20.30 26.46
C ASP A 930 46.33 21.11 25.40
N LEU A 931 46.20 22.40 25.59
CA LEU A 931 45.61 23.34 24.65
C LEU A 931 46.75 23.83 23.71
N ILE A 932 46.58 23.57 22.42
CA ILE A 932 47.52 24.05 21.38
C ILE A 932 46.90 25.24 20.67
N LEU A 933 47.36 26.43 20.91
CA LEU A 933 47.07 27.64 20.19
C LEU A 933 48.28 28.03 19.36
N PRO A 934 48.19 28.27 18.08
CA PRO A 934 49.31 28.84 17.33
C PRO A 934 49.58 30.29 17.80
N PRO A 935 50.83 30.69 18.17
CA PRO A 935 52.04 29.90 18.25
C PRO A 935 52.42 29.33 19.65
N TYR A 936 51.46 29.24 20.58
CA TYR A 936 51.74 28.90 21.98
C TYR A 936 51.06 27.59 22.41
N LEU A 937 51.76 26.81 23.18
CA LEU A 937 51.30 25.58 23.83
C LEU A 937 51.06 25.86 25.33
N TYR A 938 49.85 25.64 25.81
CA TYR A 938 49.52 25.83 27.26
C TYR A 938 48.97 24.53 27.84
N PRO A 939 49.81 23.72 28.51
CA PRO A 939 49.31 22.52 29.19
C PRO A 939 48.51 22.89 30.44
N LYS A 940 47.35 22.29 30.62
CA LYS A 940 46.55 22.40 31.85
C LYS A 940 46.16 21.02 32.34
N ASN A 941 46.53 20.71 33.58
CA ASN A 941 46.18 19.46 34.26
C ASN A 941 45.11 19.68 35.33
N PHE A 942 44.05 18.94 35.26
CA PHE A 942 43.01 18.88 36.30
C PHE A 942 42.97 17.49 36.91
N THR A 943 43.24 17.39 38.19
CA THR A 943 43.04 16.16 38.93
C THR A 943 41.73 16.27 39.68
N TYR A 944 40.91 15.30 39.52
CA TYR A 944 39.58 15.31 40.11
C TYR A 944 39.53 14.39 41.31
N VAL A 945 38.98 14.90 42.38
CA VAL A 945 38.83 14.23 43.66
C VAL A 945 37.30 14.23 43.94
N ASP A 946 36.68 13.07 44.00
CA ASP A 946 35.24 12.84 44.19
C ASP A 946 34.38 13.27 43.03
N VAL A 947 34.09 12.34 42.11
CA VAL A 947 33.04 12.48 41.13
C VAL A 947 31.74 11.90 41.69
N PRO A 948 30.81 12.74 42.17
CA PRO A 948 29.52 12.28 42.64
C PRO A 948 28.68 11.72 41.46
N ASN A 949 27.61 10.98 41.78
CA ASN A 949 26.63 10.55 40.77
C ASN A 949 25.84 11.72 40.13
N THR A 950 26.28 12.93 40.31
CA THR A 950 25.73 14.16 39.74
C THR A 950 26.66 14.66 38.66
N VAL A 951 26.08 15.20 37.59
CA VAL A 951 26.83 15.80 36.49
C VAL A 951 27.72 16.94 36.98
N THR A 952 28.98 16.89 36.62
CA THR A 952 29.95 17.94 36.94
C THR A 952 30.52 18.52 35.65
N ASN A 953 30.47 19.84 35.53
CA ASN A 953 30.89 20.56 34.31
C ASN A 953 32.29 21.15 34.50
N PHE A 954 33.16 20.88 33.52
CA PHE A 954 34.52 21.46 33.46
C PHE A 954 34.61 22.37 32.25
N THR A 955 35.08 23.59 32.41
CA THR A 955 35.45 24.43 31.29
C THR A 955 36.84 24.05 30.81
N VAL A 956 36.97 23.44 29.67
CA VAL A 956 38.25 23.01 29.09
C VAL A 956 38.83 24.04 28.12
N VAL A 957 37.95 24.84 27.46
CA VAL A 957 38.33 26.00 26.64
C VAL A 957 37.53 27.21 27.07
N ASP A 958 38.18 28.37 27.14
CA ASP A 958 37.53 29.69 27.31
C ASP A 958 38.50 30.73 26.75
N THR A 959 38.35 31.02 25.43
CA THR A 959 39.28 31.90 24.73
C THR A 959 38.62 32.55 23.51
N PRO A 960 39.00 33.77 23.10
CA PRO A 960 38.64 34.30 21.81
C PRO A 960 39.42 33.61 20.68
N LEU A 961 38.74 33.30 19.60
CA LEU A 961 39.34 32.85 18.33
C LEU A 961 39.11 33.94 17.25
N TYR A 962 40.20 34.42 16.66
CA TYR A 962 40.13 35.37 15.57
C TYR A 962 39.93 34.66 14.22
N PHE A 963 39.50 35.39 13.20
CA PHE A 963 39.28 34.81 11.89
C PHE A 963 40.53 34.08 11.36
N GLY A 964 40.33 32.82 10.97
CA GLY A 964 41.41 31.94 10.48
C GLY A 964 42.20 31.25 11.59
N GLU A 965 41.98 31.58 12.86
CA GLU A 965 42.61 30.89 13.99
C GLU A 965 41.88 29.61 14.33
N GLY A 966 42.64 28.59 14.66
CA GLY A 966 42.16 27.34 15.19
C GLY A 966 42.85 26.96 16.48
N LEU A 967 42.25 26.09 17.25
CA LEU A 967 42.83 25.44 18.42
C LEU A 967 42.64 23.92 18.35
N VAL A 968 43.61 23.20 18.88
CA VAL A 968 43.53 21.77 19.09
C VAL A 968 43.75 21.51 20.55
N LEU A 969 42.84 20.77 21.18
CA LEU A 969 42.97 20.32 22.56
C LEU A 969 43.09 18.82 22.55
N ASN A 970 44.21 18.32 23.04
CA ASN A 970 44.45 16.90 23.27
C ASN A 970 44.36 16.61 24.75
N GLY A 971 43.54 15.68 25.15
CA GLY A 971 43.34 15.31 26.52
C GLY A 971 43.09 13.83 26.72
N PHE A 972 43.00 13.45 27.95
CA PHE A 972 42.65 12.10 28.34
C PHE A 972 41.91 12.05 29.65
N VAL A 973 41.01 11.08 29.77
CA VAL A 973 40.32 10.71 31.02
C VAL A 973 40.93 9.41 31.53
N ASN A 974 41.34 9.35 32.77
CA ASN A 974 41.95 8.17 33.36
C ASN A 974 41.36 7.87 34.77
N THR A 975 41.21 6.59 35.08
CA THR A 975 40.80 6.13 36.41
C THR A 975 41.57 4.90 36.85
N THR A 976 41.75 4.75 38.14
CA THR A 976 42.38 3.56 38.75
C THR A 976 41.38 2.46 39.09
N ILE A 977 40.09 2.69 38.88
CA ILE A 977 38.98 1.78 39.24
C ILE A 977 38.42 1.13 37.97
N GLY A 978 38.34 -0.21 37.98
CA GLY A 978 37.64 -0.98 36.92
C GLY A 978 36.21 -1.30 37.31
N GLY A 979 35.42 -1.73 36.31
CA GLY A 979 34.04 -2.11 36.49
C GLY A 979 33.07 -0.92 36.60
N ILE A 980 33.44 0.21 36.04
CA ILE A 980 32.61 1.44 36.02
C ILE A 980 32.34 1.94 34.62
N ILE A 981 31.30 2.72 34.50
CA ILE A 981 30.98 3.45 33.26
C ILE A 981 31.10 4.95 33.56
N ILE A 982 31.86 5.64 32.73
CA ILE A 982 32.04 7.09 32.77
C ILE A 982 31.17 7.66 31.64
N PHE A 983 30.20 8.49 31.98
CA PHE A 983 29.41 9.24 31.04
C PHE A 983 30.01 10.61 30.82
N TYR A 984 30.04 11.09 29.60
CA TYR A 984 30.53 12.42 29.25
C TYR A 984 29.75 13.08 28.14
N LYS A 985 29.77 14.42 28.15
CA LYS A 985 29.07 15.26 27.17
C LYS A 985 29.86 16.53 26.95
N TRP A 986 30.02 16.93 25.70
CA TRP A 986 30.65 18.17 25.30
C TRP A 986 29.63 19.27 25.06
N THR A 987 29.89 20.49 25.53
CA THR A 987 29.06 21.67 25.22
C THR A 987 29.96 22.79 24.72
N LEU A 988 29.74 23.19 23.46
CA LEU A 988 30.41 24.32 22.83
C LEU A 988 29.52 25.56 22.96
N ILE A 989 30.08 26.59 23.59
CA ILE A 989 29.40 27.87 23.83
C ILE A 989 30.16 28.94 23.03
N VAL A 990 29.42 29.69 22.22
CA VAL A 990 29.97 30.75 21.35
C VAL A 990 29.28 32.06 21.69
N ASN A 991 30.09 33.08 21.99
CA ASN A 991 29.61 34.40 22.43
C ASN A 991 28.59 34.36 23.59
N GLY A 992 28.72 33.36 24.46
CA GLY A 992 27.85 33.19 25.61
C GLY A 992 26.60 32.34 25.37
N ALA A 993 26.33 31.92 24.17
CA ALA A 993 25.21 31.05 23.80
C ALA A 993 25.72 29.63 23.48
N ILE A 994 24.92 28.60 23.75
CA ILE A 994 25.25 27.21 23.42
C ILE A 994 25.16 27.09 21.88
N PHE A 995 26.29 26.75 21.27
CA PHE A 995 26.42 26.55 19.82
C PHE A 995 26.23 25.10 19.45
N TYR A 996 26.77 24.19 20.24
CA TYR A 996 26.68 22.76 20.04
C TYR A 996 26.74 22.03 21.39
N THR A 997 25.97 20.94 21.48
CA THR A 997 26.08 20.01 22.58
C THR A 997 26.15 18.59 22.01
N SER A 998 27.23 17.86 22.34
CA SER A 998 27.36 16.48 21.90
C SER A 998 26.31 15.60 22.57
N PRO A 999 25.96 14.47 21.98
CA PRO A 999 25.24 13.42 22.66
C PRO A 999 25.98 12.99 23.92
N GLU A 1000 25.24 12.39 24.87
CA GLU A 1000 25.85 11.76 26.01
C GLU A 1000 26.55 10.46 25.59
N ASN A 1001 27.83 10.39 25.77
CA ASN A 1001 28.66 9.26 25.40
C ASN A 1001 29.17 8.55 26.64
N LEU A 1002 29.70 7.33 26.49
CA LEU A 1002 30.19 6.54 27.57
C LEU A 1002 31.59 5.96 27.30
N ILE A 1003 32.37 5.79 28.38
CA ILE A 1003 33.60 5.02 28.39
C ILE A 1003 33.42 3.88 29.41
N SER A 1004 33.56 2.65 28.95
CA SER A 1004 33.54 1.46 29.80
C SER A 1004 34.95 1.17 30.33
N VAL A 1005 35.14 1.17 31.63
CA VAL A 1005 36.40 0.80 32.26
C VAL A 1005 36.28 -0.62 32.81
N TYR A 1006 36.92 -1.55 32.19
CA TYR A 1006 36.86 -2.99 32.52
C TYR A 1006 37.71 -3.37 33.68
#